data_82ffaedde62f22159983f26d49658e1c
#
_entry.id   82ffaedde62f22159983f26d49658e1c
#
_cell.length_a   1.000
_cell.length_b   1.000
_cell.length_c   1.000
_cell.angle_alpha   90.00
_cell.angle_beta   90.00
_cell.angle_gamma   90.00
#
_symmetry.space_group_name_H-M   'P 1'
#
loop_
_entity.id
_entity.type
_entity.pdbx_description
1 polymer ?
#
loop_
_entity_poly.entity_id
_entity_poly.type
_entity_poly.pdbx_seq_one_letter_code
_entity_poly.pdbx_strand_id
1 'polypeptide(L)'
;EVYFIEFNKNADKNKIKKALNSIKDTKILYEYNIIFNGLAISTYPENIDYIKTIKGVADVEKSEKLNPLMENARSLVKVDKASNYLKNINAINPNLGKNYDGRGMVIANIDTGMDASHKAMRLDDDAKKVAKVKLDNLSEADKNFYISEKVPHSVNYLNGGKITTEKYDDGSDYHDPHGMHISGILAANDTMEDINKGKGIRGIAPNAQLFSYKMYSDASEGFAGDETMFHAFEDCIKHDVDVISISSGFTGTGLKGEKYWQAIRTLRNHGIPVCVATGNYASSASNSSWDRYANNALNMTDTGNVTRTAAHEDAIAVGSSRNTKINFDGINIGGNDFRYSRIGAFFDPNSFKKDKYKFIYLGKCQDDDIAGKNLKDKIVIMDRIYTKDLKYSFKKAADKGAAGVIVVNTVSYYNRDDWESLPAMGYEEDEATKVQVFSISGMDGIKLWSMLTGRSDKVNVKSKKDSDYRIDMNLYNSQKPKVGEEKELNIKFLDKKIPWQDVNVPAGSTSWGPRVDLMLKPDVSAPGKNIYSTLNKIDGKDTYQYMSGTSMATPVVSGSTVIIRPKLKEMVKKPVIKSRGIDLVSLTKIMLQITSTPMIDPQTEESGTYLYASPRQQGSGLINVEKALKNNLVISYDLKDSSGQTNSYGAVSLKEIKTKKKDFRINIDNPTNRDITLKVSSS
;
A
#
# COMPACT_ATOMS: atom_id res chain seq x y z
N GLU A 1 21.30 -1.75 -21.31
CA GLU A 1 20.04 -2.47 -21.16
C GLU A 1 20.26 -3.97 -21.34
N VAL A 2 19.29 -4.79 -20.86
CA VAL A 2 19.36 -6.25 -21.00
C VAL A 2 18.38 -6.70 -22.08
N TYR A 3 18.80 -7.64 -22.92
CA TYR A 3 17.97 -8.21 -23.98
C TYR A 3 18.13 -9.72 -24.02
N PHE A 4 17.03 -10.43 -24.34
CA PHE A 4 17.02 -11.84 -24.65
C PHE A 4 17.24 -12.03 -26.14
N ILE A 5 18.16 -12.91 -26.49
CA ILE A 5 18.46 -13.28 -27.88
C ILE A 5 18.02 -14.73 -28.06
N GLU A 6 16.97 -14.97 -28.79
CA GLU A 6 16.52 -16.30 -29.12
C GLU A 6 17.22 -16.81 -30.40
N PHE A 7 17.58 -18.06 -30.40
CA PHE A 7 18.28 -18.70 -31.52
C PHE A 7 17.34 -19.56 -32.36
N ASN A 8 17.56 -19.58 -33.66
CA ASN A 8 16.95 -20.56 -34.55
C ASN A 8 17.33 -21.99 -34.13
N LYS A 9 16.44 -22.95 -34.35
CA LYS A 9 16.57 -24.35 -33.90
C LYS A 9 17.92 -25.02 -34.24
N ASN A 10 18.52 -24.65 -35.37
CA ASN A 10 19.78 -25.21 -35.88
C ASN A 10 20.91 -24.17 -35.94
N ALA A 11 20.85 -23.14 -35.12
CA ALA A 11 21.86 -22.08 -35.11
C ALA A 11 23.19 -22.55 -34.51
N ASP A 12 24.29 -22.07 -35.05
CA ASP A 12 25.62 -22.23 -34.49
C ASP A 12 25.82 -21.24 -33.35
N LYS A 13 25.56 -21.69 -32.14
CA LYS A 13 25.63 -20.87 -30.92
C LYS A 13 27.01 -20.21 -30.72
N ASN A 14 28.08 -20.93 -31.08
CA ASN A 14 29.44 -20.42 -30.89
C ASN A 14 29.75 -19.27 -31.84
N LYS A 15 29.24 -19.31 -33.06
CA LYS A 15 29.35 -18.19 -33.99
C LYS A 15 28.58 -16.97 -33.54
N ILE A 16 27.35 -17.16 -33.03
CA ILE A 16 26.56 -16.07 -32.48
C ILE A 16 27.23 -15.43 -31.26
N LYS A 17 27.69 -16.24 -30.30
CA LYS A 17 28.43 -15.74 -29.15
C LYS A 17 29.67 -14.95 -29.54
N LYS A 18 30.44 -15.45 -30.54
CA LYS A 18 31.61 -14.73 -31.05
C LYS A 18 31.23 -13.40 -31.69
N ALA A 19 30.14 -13.34 -32.46
CA ALA A 19 29.64 -12.12 -33.05
C ALA A 19 29.17 -11.12 -31.99
N LEU A 20 28.42 -11.57 -30.97
CA LEU A 20 27.96 -10.72 -29.87
C LEU A 20 29.12 -10.14 -29.05
N ASN A 21 30.15 -10.95 -28.76
CA ASN A 21 31.34 -10.51 -28.04
C ASN A 21 32.20 -9.52 -28.83
N SER A 22 32.04 -9.41 -30.15
CA SER A 22 32.73 -8.42 -30.97
C SER A 22 32.03 -7.05 -30.99
N ILE A 23 30.81 -6.97 -30.48
CA ILE A 23 30.05 -5.71 -30.41
C ILE A 23 30.52 -4.94 -29.17
N LYS A 24 30.88 -3.68 -29.35
CA LYS A 24 31.36 -2.80 -28.27
C LYS A 24 30.31 -2.71 -27.16
N ASP A 25 30.78 -2.79 -25.91
CA ASP A 25 29.97 -2.69 -24.70
C ASP A 25 28.83 -3.74 -24.61
N THR A 26 29.00 -4.87 -25.30
CA THR A 26 28.07 -6.00 -25.22
C THR A 26 28.66 -7.11 -24.36
N LYS A 27 27.87 -7.59 -23.39
CA LYS A 27 28.28 -8.66 -22.46
C LYS A 27 27.21 -9.72 -22.40
N ILE A 28 27.59 -10.99 -22.61
CA ILE A 28 26.71 -12.14 -22.38
C ILE A 28 26.57 -12.34 -20.86
N LEU A 29 25.32 -12.37 -20.37
CA LEU A 29 25.00 -12.50 -18.96
C LEU A 29 24.63 -13.94 -18.60
N TYR A 30 23.75 -14.56 -19.38
CA TYR A 30 23.21 -15.91 -19.13
C TYR A 30 23.00 -16.64 -20.44
N GLU A 31 23.06 -18.00 -20.38
CA GLU A 31 22.68 -18.91 -21.47
C GLU A 31 21.48 -19.74 -21.05
N TYR A 32 20.53 -19.91 -21.94
CA TYR A 32 19.30 -20.67 -21.74
C TYR A 32 19.23 -21.82 -22.74
N ASN A 33 18.87 -23.03 -22.25
CA ASN A 33 18.74 -24.23 -23.08
C ASN A 33 17.43 -25.00 -22.79
N ILE A 34 16.70 -24.59 -21.75
CA ILE A 34 15.47 -25.27 -21.28
C ILE A 34 14.26 -24.39 -21.48
N ILE A 35 14.32 -23.11 -21.02
CA ILE A 35 13.19 -22.17 -21.12
C ILE A 35 13.00 -21.72 -22.57
N PHE A 36 14.09 -21.37 -23.22
CA PHE A 36 14.22 -21.11 -24.66
C PHE A 36 15.68 -21.36 -25.07
N ASN A 37 15.92 -21.41 -26.37
CA ASN A 37 17.26 -21.65 -26.89
C ASN A 37 17.92 -20.30 -27.19
N GLY A 38 18.71 -19.74 -26.25
CA GLY A 38 19.21 -18.39 -26.43
C GLY A 38 20.11 -17.86 -25.30
N LEU A 39 20.28 -16.55 -25.30
CA LEU A 39 21.14 -15.83 -24.35
C LEU A 39 20.41 -14.60 -23.77
N ALA A 40 20.82 -14.18 -22.54
CA ALA A 40 20.61 -12.81 -22.10
C ALA A 40 21.92 -12.02 -22.27
N ILE A 41 21.85 -10.84 -22.84
CA ILE A 41 22.97 -9.94 -23.03
C ILE A 41 22.72 -8.58 -22.43
N SER A 42 23.76 -7.89 -21.97
CA SER A 42 23.73 -6.45 -21.67
C SER A 42 24.36 -5.71 -22.85
N THR A 43 23.64 -4.75 -23.44
CA THR A 43 24.11 -3.96 -24.57
C THR A 43 23.38 -2.61 -24.65
N TYR A 44 23.84 -1.70 -25.51
CA TYR A 44 23.13 -0.45 -25.80
C TYR A 44 21.99 -0.68 -26.82
N PRO A 45 20.88 0.11 -26.75
CA PRO A 45 19.76 -0.01 -27.66
C PRO A 45 20.15 0.10 -29.16
N GLU A 46 21.11 0.93 -29.47
CA GLU A 46 21.60 1.14 -30.83
C GLU A 46 22.25 -0.11 -31.46
N ASN A 47 22.65 -1.09 -30.67
CA ASN A 47 23.23 -2.34 -31.17
C ASN A 47 22.16 -3.35 -31.59
N ILE A 48 20.90 -3.15 -31.21
CA ILE A 48 19.83 -4.16 -31.37
C ILE A 48 19.52 -4.45 -32.83
N ASP A 49 19.45 -3.43 -33.67
CA ASP A 49 19.17 -3.62 -35.10
C ASP A 49 20.26 -4.42 -35.78
N TYR A 50 21.52 -4.21 -35.40
CA TYR A 50 22.62 -5.04 -35.89
C TYR A 50 22.53 -6.47 -35.36
N ILE A 51 22.23 -6.66 -34.07
CA ILE A 51 22.10 -7.98 -33.43
C ILE A 51 21.02 -8.82 -34.12
N LYS A 52 19.91 -8.22 -34.51
CA LYS A 52 18.83 -8.88 -35.27
C LYS A 52 19.29 -9.42 -36.65
N THR A 53 20.34 -8.82 -37.20
CA THR A 53 20.89 -9.28 -38.50
C THR A 53 21.86 -10.45 -38.37
N ILE A 54 22.28 -10.82 -37.17
CA ILE A 54 23.25 -11.92 -36.96
C ILE A 54 22.59 -13.24 -37.39
N LYS A 55 23.23 -13.93 -38.32
CA LYS A 55 22.73 -15.21 -38.84
C LYS A 55 22.55 -16.22 -37.70
N GLY A 56 21.33 -16.69 -37.53
CA GLY A 56 20.95 -17.66 -36.48
C GLY A 56 20.24 -17.04 -35.27
N VAL A 57 20.15 -15.74 -35.21
CA VAL A 57 19.23 -15.05 -34.27
C VAL A 57 17.81 -15.17 -34.82
N ALA A 58 16.88 -15.61 -34.00
CA ALA A 58 15.47 -15.75 -34.32
C ALA A 58 14.67 -14.55 -33.87
N ASP A 59 14.93 -14.08 -32.65
CA ASP A 59 14.25 -12.93 -32.07
C ASP A 59 15.15 -12.20 -31.05
N VAL A 60 14.84 -10.94 -30.80
CA VAL A 60 15.50 -10.10 -29.80
C VAL A 60 14.44 -9.35 -29.02
N GLU A 61 14.26 -9.71 -27.77
CA GLU A 61 13.29 -9.13 -26.85
C GLU A 61 14.01 -8.36 -25.74
N LYS A 62 13.51 -7.17 -25.39
CA LYS A 62 14.02 -6.41 -24.26
C LYS A 62 13.59 -7.08 -22.97
N SER A 63 14.57 -7.37 -22.09
CA SER A 63 14.28 -7.82 -20.73
C SER A 63 13.57 -6.71 -19.95
N GLU A 64 12.39 -6.98 -19.48
CA GLU A 64 11.72 -6.10 -18.55
C GLU A 64 12.39 -6.21 -17.17
N LYS A 65 12.75 -5.09 -16.58
CA LYS A 65 13.22 -5.05 -15.21
C LYS A 65 12.06 -5.44 -14.29
N LEU A 66 12.22 -6.51 -13.56
CA LEU A 66 11.32 -6.88 -12.45
C LEU A 66 11.57 -5.87 -11.34
N ASN A 67 10.68 -4.91 -11.20
CA ASN A 67 10.74 -3.95 -10.11
C ASN A 67 9.94 -4.48 -8.92
N PRO A 68 10.47 -4.40 -7.70
CA PRO A 68 9.72 -4.70 -6.49
C PRO A 68 8.48 -3.82 -6.38
N LEU A 69 7.44 -4.33 -5.75
CA LEU A 69 6.08 -3.75 -5.81
C LEU A 69 5.93 -2.39 -5.11
N MET A 70 6.79 -2.06 -4.14
CA MET A 70 6.87 -0.70 -3.60
C MET A 70 7.34 0.31 -4.65
N GLU A 71 8.19 -0.08 -5.58
CA GLU A 71 8.59 0.80 -6.68
C GLU A 71 7.40 1.21 -7.55
N ASN A 72 6.39 0.35 -7.69
CA ASN A 72 5.21 0.73 -8.43
C ASN A 72 4.35 1.77 -7.68
N ALA A 73 4.15 1.64 -6.38
CA ALA A 73 3.49 2.67 -5.57
C ALA A 73 4.28 4.00 -5.62
N ARG A 74 5.61 3.96 -5.51
CA ARG A 74 6.52 5.10 -5.70
C ARG A 74 6.39 5.70 -7.09
N SER A 75 6.36 4.84 -8.12
CA SER A 75 6.23 5.24 -9.52
C SER A 75 4.88 5.87 -9.81
N LEU A 76 3.78 5.36 -9.25
CA LEU A 76 2.43 5.91 -9.39
C LEU A 76 2.35 7.33 -8.85
N VAL A 77 2.90 7.58 -7.67
CA VAL A 77 2.94 8.94 -7.09
C VAL A 77 4.14 9.77 -7.57
N LYS A 78 4.92 9.25 -8.53
CA LYS A 78 6.04 9.94 -9.22
C LYS A 78 7.20 10.34 -8.32
N VAL A 79 7.47 9.64 -7.22
CA VAL A 79 8.61 9.92 -6.33
C VAL A 79 9.94 9.74 -7.06
N ASP A 80 10.08 8.67 -7.86
CA ASP A 80 11.34 8.38 -8.55
C ASP A 80 11.65 9.39 -9.67
N LYS A 81 10.60 9.87 -10.38
CA LYS A 81 10.74 10.98 -11.34
C LYS A 81 11.10 12.30 -10.65
N ALA A 82 10.53 12.53 -9.47
CA ALA A 82 10.85 13.68 -8.63
C ALA A 82 12.33 13.68 -8.24
N SER A 83 12.90 12.56 -7.82
CA SER A 83 14.31 12.42 -7.48
C SER A 83 15.23 12.78 -8.66
N ASN A 84 14.89 12.38 -9.89
CA ASN A 84 15.66 12.72 -11.08
C ASN A 84 15.56 14.21 -11.45
N TYR A 85 14.38 14.81 -11.34
CA TYR A 85 14.19 16.25 -11.54
C TYR A 85 15.05 17.07 -10.58
N LEU A 86 15.14 16.64 -9.33
CA LEU A 86 15.89 17.33 -8.29
C LEU A 86 17.40 17.16 -8.42
N LYS A 87 17.90 16.05 -8.95
CA LYS A 87 19.32 15.94 -9.36
C LYS A 87 19.70 17.03 -10.37
N ASN A 88 18.81 17.34 -11.29
CA ASN A 88 19.04 18.38 -12.30
C ASN A 88 18.93 19.80 -11.72
N ILE A 89 18.03 20.04 -10.75
CA ILE A 89 17.94 21.34 -10.05
C ILE A 89 19.09 21.57 -9.09
N ASN A 90 19.61 20.53 -8.45
CA ASN A 90 20.78 20.65 -7.56
C ASN A 90 22.04 21.13 -8.30
N ALA A 91 22.13 20.90 -9.61
CA ALA A 91 23.14 21.54 -10.46
C ALA A 91 22.94 23.07 -10.59
N ILE A 92 21.70 23.55 -10.32
CA ILE A 92 21.33 24.97 -10.42
C ILE A 92 21.28 25.64 -9.05
N ASN A 93 20.98 24.92 -7.97
CA ASN A 93 20.94 25.43 -6.60
C ASN A 93 21.47 24.40 -5.58
N PRO A 94 22.77 24.43 -5.27
CA PRO A 94 23.42 23.48 -4.38
C PRO A 94 22.90 23.52 -2.92
N ASN A 95 22.19 24.58 -2.52
CA ASN A 95 21.64 24.74 -1.18
C ASN A 95 20.31 23.98 -0.94
N LEU A 96 19.71 23.45 -1.99
CA LEU A 96 18.47 22.64 -1.88
C LEU A 96 18.70 21.18 -1.50
N GLY A 97 19.94 20.80 -1.14
CA GLY A 97 20.29 19.46 -0.65
C GLY A 97 20.24 18.37 -1.73
N LYS A 98 21.25 17.53 -1.75
CA LYS A 98 21.50 16.61 -2.89
C LYS A 98 20.48 15.50 -3.09
N ASN A 99 19.56 15.21 -2.13
CA ASN A 99 18.63 14.09 -2.27
C ASN A 99 17.33 14.35 -1.50
N TYR A 100 16.23 14.36 -2.20
CA TYR A 100 14.89 14.37 -1.62
C TYR A 100 14.45 12.91 -1.34
N ASP A 101 15.05 12.31 -0.36
CA ASP A 101 14.82 10.92 0.06
C ASP A 101 14.46 10.81 1.54
N GLY A 102 14.14 11.95 2.17
CA GLY A 102 13.77 12.04 3.57
C GLY A 102 14.94 12.27 4.54
N ARG A 103 16.22 12.36 4.05
CA ARG A 103 17.36 12.63 4.92
C ARG A 103 17.22 13.94 5.68
N GLY A 104 17.60 13.91 6.96
CA GLY A 104 17.46 15.04 7.86
C GLY A 104 16.02 15.34 8.27
N MET A 105 15.08 14.44 8.01
CA MET A 105 13.67 14.54 8.38
C MET A 105 13.25 13.39 9.29
N VAL A 106 12.20 13.61 10.07
CA VAL A 106 11.62 12.63 11.01
C VAL A 106 10.15 12.42 10.68
N ILE A 107 9.74 11.17 10.55
CA ILE A 107 8.34 10.76 10.43
C ILE A 107 7.93 10.04 11.71
N ALA A 108 6.87 10.48 12.37
CA ALA A 108 6.26 9.72 13.46
C ALA A 108 5.20 8.77 12.92
N ASN A 109 5.37 7.48 13.16
CA ASN A 109 4.38 6.44 12.91
C ASN A 109 3.65 6.11 14.20
N ILE A 110 2.37 6.46 14.30
CA ILE A 110 1.51 6.18 15.47
C ILE A 110 0.63 4.98 15.08
N ASP A 111 1.00 3.77 15.58
CA ASP A 111 0.40 2.52 15.13
C ASP A 111 0.60 1.37 16.16
N THR A 112 0.69 0.11 15.70
CA THR A 112 0.91 -1.09 16.53
C THR A 112 2.38 -1.30 16.93
N GLY A 113 3.29 -0.38 16.57
CA GLY A 113 4.73 -0.51 16.79
C GLY A 113 5.47 -1.04 15.56
N MET A 114 6.74 -1.36 15.72
CA MET A 114 7.56 -1.90 14.63
C MET A 114 8.74 -2.72 15.14
N ASP A 115 9.21 -3.66 14.32
CA ASP A 115 10.47 -4.36 14.52
C ASP A 115 11.63 -3.56 13.92
N ALA A 116 12.27 -2.76 14.76
CA ALA A 116 13.41 -1.93 14.32
C ALA A 116 14.69 -2.74 14.01
N SER A 117 14.74 -4.03 14.34
CA SER A 117 15.86 -4.92 14.01
C SER A 117 15.83 -5.42 12.56
N HIS A 118 14.70 -5.24 11.85
CA HIS A 118 14.57 -5.62 10.45
C HIS A 118 15.62 -4.90 9.58
N LYS A 119 16.26 -5.63 8.67
CA LYS A 119 17.39 -5.12 7.84
C LYS A 119 17.04 -3.86 7.03
N ALA A 120 15.77 -3.68 6.67
CA ALA A 120 15.30 -2.51 5.94
C ALA A 120 15.26 -1.24 6.81
N MET A 121 15.35 -1.35 8.14
CA MET A 121 15.31 -0.22 9.07
C MET A 121 16.71 0.37 9.27
N ARG A 122 17.26 0.96 8.18
CA ARG A 122 18.60 1.55 8.15
C ARG A 122 18.62 2.90 7.43
N LEU A 123 19.64 3.69 7.70
CA LEU A 123 19.98 4.90 6.94
C LEU A 123 21.22 4.63 6.08
N ASP A 124 21.31 5.31 4.95
CA ASP A 124 22.55 5.40 4.19
C ASP A 124 23.57 6.23 4.99
N ASP A 125 24.88 5.98 4.80
CA ASP A 125 25.93 6.65 5.57
C ASP A 125 25.91 8.18 5.44
N ASP A 126 25.56 8.71 4.27
CA ASP A 126 25.39 10.13 4.08
C ASP A 126 24.15 10.69 4.78
N ALA A 127 23.10 9.89 4.92
CA ALA A 127 21.90 10.28 5.66
C ALA A 127 22.16 10.33 7.17
N LYS A 128 22.97 9.41 7.71
CA LYS A 128 23.41 9.41 9.12
C LYS A 128 24.10 10.73 9.49
N LYS A 129 24.95 11.25 8.62
CA LYS A 129 25.69 12.52 8.86
C LYS A 129 24.75 13.70 9.11
N VAL A 130 23.60 13.71 8.42
CA VAL A 130 22.60 14.81 8.48
C VAL A 130 21.35 14.41 9.25
N ALA A 131 21.39 13.30 9.99
CA ALA A 131 20.28 12.84 10.83
C ALA A 131 19.85 13.95 11.79
N LYS A 132 18.54 14.21 11.85
CA LYS A 132 17.96 15.29 12.66
C LYS A 132 18.07 14.99 14.16
N VAL A 133 17.83 13.75 14.53
CA VAL A 133 17.90 13.28 15.91
C VAL A 133 19.09 12.33 16.06
N LYS A 134 20.01 12.66 16.97
CA LYS A 134 21.21 11.89 17.27
C LYS A 134 21.25 11.55 18.77
N LEU A 135 21.77 10.39 19.12
CA LEU A 135 21.83 9.93 20.50
C LEU A 135 22.45 10.97 21.44
N ASP A 136 23.55 11.60 21.03
CA ASP A 136 24.26 12.59 21.85
C ASP A 136 23.45 13.87 22.12
N ASN A 137 22.42 14.14 21.32
CA ASN A 137 21.58 15.31 21.47
C ASN A 137 20.29 15.05 22.25
N LEU A 138 20.05 13.82 22.68
CA LEU A 138 18.88 13.43 23.44
C LEU A 138 19.08 13.70 24.95
N SER A 139 17.98 14.03 25.63
CA SER A 139 17.96 14.04 27.10
C SER A 139 18.20 12.64 27.65
N GLU A 140 18.68 12.52 28.90
CA GLU A 140 18.88 11.21 29.53
C GLU A 140 17.59 10.38 29.58
N ALA A 141 16.43 11.03 29.71
CA ALA A 141 15.14 10.37 29.68
C ALA A 141 14.84 9.81 28.26
N ASP A 142 15.09 10.60 27.22
CA ASP A 142 14.80 10.21 25.84
C ASP A 142 15.78 9.13 25.31
N LYS A 143 17.01 9.08 25.83
CA LYS A 143 17.97 8.01 25.53
C LYS A 143 17.44 6.61 25.85
N ASN A 144 16.56 6.51 26.85
CA ASN A 144 15.91 5.24 27.19
C ASN A 144 15.03 4.69 26.05
N PHE A 145 14.55 5.56 25.16
CA PHE A 145 13.70 5.20 24.02
C PHE A 145 14.46 5.10 22.69
N TYR A 146 15.76 5.36 22.69
CA TYR A 146 16.59 5.26 21.51
C TYR A 146 16.85 3.79 21.13
N ILE A 147 16.65 3.43 19.86
CA ILE A 147 16.95 2.09 19.33
C ILE A 147 18.15 2.17 18.37
N SER A 148 18.08 3.05 17.38
CA SER A 148 19.11 3.19 16.35
C SER A 148 19.06 4.58 15.71
N GLU A 149 20.06 4.89 14.87
CA GLU A 149 20.03 6.13 14.08
C GLU A 149 18.80 6.24 13.17
N LYS A 150 18.27 5.11 12.70
CA LYS A 150 17.05 5.05 11.89
C LYS A 150 15.80 5.24 12.73
N VAL A 151 15.78 4.68 13.93
CA VAL A 151 14.66 4.73 14.88
C VAL A 151 15.17 5.33 16.20
N PRO A 152 15.37 6.66 16.24
CA PRO A 152 15.97 7.31 17.40
C PRO A 152 15.00 7.52 18.57
N HIS A 153 13.70 7.25 18.38
CA HIS A 153 12.72 7.33 19.45
C HIS A 153 11.58 6.33 19.23
N SER A 154 11.38 5.44 20.20
CA SER A 154 10.38 4.38 20.11
C SER A 154 9.72 4.14 21.46
N VAL A 155 8.43 4.42 21.58
CA VAL A 155 7.67 4.35 22.83
C VAL A 155 6.49 3.41 22.70
N ASN A 156 6.35 2.50 23.67
CA ASN A 156 5.14 1.73 23.89
C ASN A 156 4.31 2.45 24.97
N TYR A 157 3.30 3.18 24.58
CA TYR A 157 2.46 3.95 25.50
C TYR A 157 1.53 3.08 26.37
N LEU A 158 1.39 1.79 26.05
CA LEU A 158 0.56 0.87 26.85
C LEU A 158 1.24 0.47 28.16
N ASN A 159 2.57 0.40 28.16
CA ASN A 159 3.35 0.01 29.34
C ASN A 159 4.42 1.05 29.74
N GLY A 160 4.53 2.17 29.00
CA GLY A 160 5.51 3.22 29.24
C GLY A 160 6.95 2.84 28.91
N GLY A 161 7.16 1.70 28.26
CA GLY A 161 8.49 1.17 27.93
C GLY A 161 8.91 1.48 26.50
N LYS A 162 10.13 1.06 26.17
CA LYS A 162 10.67 1.00 24.83
C LYS A 162 9.99 -0.13 24.06
N ILE A 163 9.69 0.07 22.79
CA ILE A 163 9.24 -1.02 21.93
C ILE A 163 10.42 -1.96 21.74
N THR A 164 10.26 -3.21 22.13
CA THR A 164 11.25 -4.28 21.92
C THR A 164 10.61 -5.37 21.07
N THR A 165 11.44 -6.09 20.31
CA THR A 165 11.00 -7.18 19.46
C THR A 165 10.90 -8.52 20.22
N GLU A 166 11.31 -8.52 21.50
CA GLU A 166 11.51 -9.75 22.27
C GLU A 166 10.34 -10.09 23.20
N LYS A 167 9.49 -9.11 23.53
CA LYS A 167 8.31 -9.34 24.38
C LYS A 167 7.16 -8.42 23.96
N TYR A 168 6.01 -9.02 23.92
CA TYR A 168 4.74 -8.36 23.63
C TYR A 168 4.18 -7.70 24.88
N ASP A 169 3.37 -6.70 24.72
CA ASP A 169 2.78 -5.95 25.82
C ASP A 169 1.81 -6.77 26.68
N ASP A 170 1.26 -7.85 26.14
CA ASP A 170 0.37 -8.80 26.82
C ASP A 170 1.03 -10.14 27.19
N GLY A 171 2.32 -10.30 26.90
CA GLY A 171 3.07 -11.53 27.14
C GLY A 171 2.82 -12.64 26.11
N SER A 172 2.09 -12.36 25.04
CA SER A 172 1.91 -13.29 23.92
C SER A 172 3.11 -13.28 22.99
N ASP A 173 3.22 -14.28 22.13
CA ASP A 173 4.25 -14.36 21.09
C ASP A 173 3.78 -13.72 19.76
N TYR A 174 2.74 -12.90 19.80
CA TYR A 174 2.18 -12.22 18.62
C TYR A 174 2.41 -10.72 18.63
N HIS A 175 2.99 -10.23 17.55
CA HIS A 175 3.09 -8.82 17.22
C HIS A 175 2.19 -8.49 16.04
N ASP A 176 1.26 -7.58 16.24
CA ASP A 176 0.49 -7.06 15.11
C ASP A 176 1.45 -6.41 14.10
N PRO A 177 1.59 -6.97 12.89
CA PRO A 177 2.56 -6.51 11.91
C PRO A 177 2.14 -5.22 11.20
N HIS A 178 0.99 -4.64 11.53
CA HIS A 178 0.43 -3.49 10.82
C HIS A 178 1.37 -2.29 10.87
N GLY A 179 1.83 -1.88 12.05
CA GLY A 179 2.75 -0.75 12.21
C GLY A 179 4.12 -0.97 11.55
N MET A 180 4.61 -2.23 11.52
CA MET A 180 5.82 -2.57 10.79
C MET A 180 5.62 -2.44 9.27
N HIS A 181 4.48 -2.88 8.75
CA HIS A 181 4.13 -2.73 7.34
C HIS A 181 4.07 -1.25 6.93
N ILE A 182 3.45 -0.42 7.76
CA ILE A 182 3.39 1.04 7.59
C ILE A 182 4.80 1.65 7.59
N SER A 183 5.63 1.26 8.55
CA SER A 183 7.02 1.75 8.68
C SER A 183 7.84 1.43 7.44
N GLY A 184 7.63 0.26 6.84
CA GLY A 184 8.26 -0.11 5.58
C GLY A 184 7.82 0.77 4.40
N ILE A 185 6.52 1.08 4.27
CA ILE A 185 6.02 1.99 3.24
C ILE A 185 6.61 3.39 3.43
N LEU A 186 6.66 3.87 4.68
CA LEU A 186 7.25 5.17 5.00
C LEU A 186 8.71 5.24 4.58
N ALA A 187 9.54 4.30 5.06
CA ALA A 187 10.98 4.54 5.05
C ALA A 187 11.87 3.29 5.05
N ALA A 188 11.41 2.12 4.59
CA ALA A 188 12.31 0.98 4.36
C ALA A 188 13.45 1.36 3.43
N ASN A 189 14.64 0.85 3.67
CA ASN A 189 15.83 1.15 2.88
C ASN A 189 16.70 -0.09 2.69
N ASP A 190 16.14 -1.12 2.05
CA ASP A 190 16.91 -2.30 1.66
C ASP A 190 18.00 -1.96 0.64
N THR A 191 19.00 -2.82 0.54
CA THR A 191 20.07 -2.65 -0.46
C THR A 191 19.52 -2.82 -1.87
N MET A 192 20.12 -2.14 -2.85
CA MET A 192 19.75 -2.34 -4.25
C MET A 192 19.95 -3.79 -4.71
N GLU A 193 20.88 -4.51 -4.09
CA GLU A 193 21.09 -5.94 -4.35
C GLU A 193 19.89 -6.77 -3.92
N ASP A 194 19.36 -6.55 -2.70
CA ASP A 194 18.18 -7.24 -2.20
C ASP A 194 16.94 -6.88 -3.02
N ILE A 195 16.81 -5.61 -3.36
CA ILE A 195 15.70 -5.10 -4.20
C ILE A 195 15.72 -5.79 -5.57
N ASN A 196 16.88 -5.83 -6.23
CA ASN A 196 17.02 -6.47 -7.54
C ASN A 196 16.78 -7.99 -7.50
N LYS A 197 17.01 -8.63 -6.37
CA LYS A 197 16.71 -10.05 -6.13
C LYS A 197 15.22 -10.28 -5.74
N GLY A 198 14.40 -9.24 -5.63
CA GLY A 198 13.02 -9.34 -5.15
C GLY A 198 12.88 -9.69 -3.67
N LYS A 199 13.94 -9.47 -2.88
CA LYS A 199 14.04 -9.79 -1.44
C LYS A 199 14.10 -8.54 -0.55
N GLY A 200 13.78 -7.39 -1.10
CA GLY A 200 13.82 -6.13 -0.38
C GLY A 200 12.92 -5.08 -1.01
N ILE A 201 12.71 -3.98 -0.29
CA ILE A 201 11.89 -2.85 -0.72
C ILE A 201 12.57 -1.53 -0.40
N ARG A 202 12.10 -0.48 -1.08
CA ARG A 202 12.46 0.90 -0.78
C ARG A 202 11.19 1.70 -0.49
N GLY A 203 11.05 2.21 0.74
CA GLY A 203 9.95 3.07 1.17
C GLY A 203 9.92 4.40 0.43
N ILE A 204 8.90 5.21 0.68
CA ILE A 204 8.71 6.51 0.01
C ILE A 204 9.84 7.47 0.36
N ALA A 205 10.21 7.57 1.65
CA ALA A 205 11.28 8.42 2.18
C ALA A 205 12.38 7.57 2.86
N PRO A 206 13.18 6.80 2.10
CA PRO A 206 14.03 5.73 2.65
C PRO A 206 15.09 6.21 3.64
N ASN A 207 15.49 7.46 3.56
CA ASN A 207 16.48 8.05 4.45
C ASN A 207 15.89 8.98 5.54
N ALA A 208 14.56 8.99 5.71
CA ALA A 208 13.94 9.61 6.88
C ALA A 208 14.18 8.76 8.13
N GLN A 209 14.33 9.42 9.27
CA GLN A 209 14.26 8.78 10.57
C GLN A 209 12.80 8.47 10.92
N LEU A 210 12.57 7.41 11.66
CA LEU A 210 11.25 6.99 12.11
C LEU A 210 11.16 7.10 13.64
N PHE A 211 10.13 7.79 14.13
CA PHE A 211 9.64 7.63 15.48
C PHE A 211 8.54 6.58 15.47
N SER A 212 8.61 5.63 16.37
CA SER A 212 7.63 4.55 16.46
C SER A 212 6.86 4.65 17.76
N TYR A 213 5.57 4.92 17.66
CA TYR A 213 4.68 5.09 18.77
C TYR A 213 3.61 4.00 18.77
N LYS A 214 3.74 3.04 19.70
CA LYS A 214 2.79 1.96 19.86
C LYS A 214 1.63 2.40 20.74
N MET A 215 0.43 2.45 20.13
CA MET A 215 -0.83 2.80 20.78
C MET A 215 -1.81 1.64 20.86
N TYR A 216 -1.62 0.59 20.06
CA TYR A 216 -2.53 -0.53 19.98
C TYR A 216 -1.89 -1.75 20.59
N SER A 217 -2.65 -2.45 21.45
CA SER A 217 -2.25 -3.73 22.01
C SER A 217 -2.12 -4.79 20.94
N ASP A 218 -1.21 -5.73 21.16
CA ASP A 218 -1.08 -6.93 20.33
C ASP A 218 -2.27 -7.89 20.55
N ALA A 219 -2.90 -7.83 21.71
CA ALA A 219 -4.15 -8.55 21.98
C ALA A 219 -5.32 -7.92 21.19
N SER A 220 -6.23 -8.77 20.72
CA SER A 220 -7.31 -8.40 19.79
C SER A 220 -8.33 -7.36 20.31
N GLU A 221 -8.24 -6.91 21.55
CA GLU A 221 -9.21 -6.02 22.20
C GLU A 221 -8.63 -4.77 22.86
N GLY A 222 -7.34 -4.52 22.75
CA GLY A 222 -6.67 -3.39 23.39
C GLY A 222 -6.55 -2.16 22.51
N PHE A 223 -7.54 -1.26 22.49
CA PHE A 223 -7.41 0.05 21.87
C PHE A 223 -6.96 1.06 22.94
N ALA A 224 -5.88 1.78 22.64
CA ALA A 224 -5.55 2.98 23.41
C ALA A 224 -6.54 4.10 23.10
N GLY A 225 -6.82 4.91 24.10
CA GLY A 225 -7.71 6.06 23.98
C GLY A 225 -7.04 7.31 23.39
N ASP A 226 -7.78 8.40 23.39
CA ASP A 226 -7.27 9.72 22.97
C ASP A 226 -6.10 10.20 23.85
N GLU A 227 -6.10 9.81 25.13
CA GLU A 227 -5.04 10.18 26.09
C GLU A 227 -3.66 9.70 25.62
N THR A 228 -3.57 8.49 25.12
CA THR A 228 -2.32 7.93 24.59
C THR A 228 -1.88 8.64 23.32
N MET A 229 -2.83 8.92 22.43
CA MET A 229 -2.55 9.65 21.19
C MET A 229 -2.07 11.07 21.46
N PHE A 230 -2.61 11.74 22.49
CA PHE A 230 -2.17 13.09 22.86
C PHE A 230 -0.76 13.09 23.43
N HIS A 231 -0.37 12.07 24.20
CA HIS A 231 1.02 11.88 24.62
C HIS A 231 1.96 11.76 23.42
N ALA A 232 1.59 10.94 22.44
CA ALA A 232 2.37 10.81 21.20
C ALA A 232 2.47 12.16 20.44
N PHE A 233 1.41 12.97 20.44
CA PHE A 233 1.43 14.30 19.81
C PHE A 233 2.36 15.26 20.56
N GLU A 234 2.37 15.25 21.90
CA GLU A 234 3.30 16.06 22.68
C GLU A 234 4.75 15.66 22.41
N ASP A 235 5.07 14.38 22.36
CA ASP A 235 6.40 13.91 22.00
C ASP A 235 6.78 14.30 20.56
N CYS A 236 5.84 14.28 19.62
CA CYS A 236 6.06 14.77 18.26
C CYS A 236 6.43 16.28 18.24
N ILE A 237 5.76 17.10 19.07
CA ILE A 237 6.05 18.53 19.19
C ILE A 237 7.40 18.75 19.86
N LYS A 238 7.66 18.07 20.96
CA LYS A 238 8.91 18.16 21.74
C LYS A 238 10.13 17.87 20.87
N HIS A 239 10.04 16.90 19.99
CA HIS A 239 11.13 16.48 19.11
C HIS A 239 11.07 17.09 17.70
N ASP A 240 10.18 18.06 17.45
CA ASP A 240 10.03 18.75 16.17
C ASP A 240 9.95 17.79 14.98
N VAL A 241 9.08 16.76 15.04
CA VAL A 241 8.89 15.83 13.91
C VAL A 241 8.36 16.56 12.68
N ASP A 242 8.67 16.04 11.49
CA ASP A 242 8.32 16.71 10.24
C ASP A 242 6.93 16.33 9.70
N VAL A 243 6.43 15.15 10.05
CA VAL A 243 5.08 14.68 9.71
C VAL A 243 4.64 13.55 10.65
N ILE A 244 3.35 13.48 10.94
CA ILE A 244 2.73 12.36 11.66
C ILE A 244 1.91 11.52 10.67
N SER A 245 2.07 10.20 10.73
CA SER A 245 1.31 9.20 10.00
C SER A 245 0.44 8.40 10.94
N ILE A 246 -0.89 8.42 10.73
CA ILE A 246 -1.87 7.66 11.51
C ILE A 246 -2.67 6.78 10.56
N SER A 247 -2.32 5.50 10.50
CA SER A 247 -2.96 4.52 9.61
C SER A 247 -4.17 3.84 10.23
N SER A 248 -4.73 4.43 11.25
CA SER A 248 -5.90 3.99 11.99
C SER A 248 -6.88 5.15 12.17
N GLY A 249 -8.05 4.87 12.72
CA GLY A 249 -8.99 5.93 12.99
C GLY A 249 -10.21 5.43 13.75
N PHE A 250 -10.78 6.30 14.57
CA PHE A 250 -12.02 6.00 15.28
C PHE A 250 -13.18 5.92 14.30
N THR A 251 -13.88 4.80 14.34
CA THR A 251 -15.08 4.56 13.55
C THR A 251 -16.26 5.39 14.06
N GLY A 252 -17.27 5.52 13.25
CA GLY A 252 -18.47 6.27 13.59
C GLY A 252 -18.64 7.53 12.75
N THR A 253 -19.89 7.93 12.51
CA THR A 253 -20.23 9.21 11.89
C THR A 253 -20.03 10.34 12.89
N GLY A 254 -19.63 11.49 12.41
CA GLY A 254 -19.48 12.68 13.25
C GLY A 254 -18.07 13.20 13.35
N LEU A 255 -17.88 14.14 14.24
CA LEU A 255 -16.59 14.73 14.52
C LEU A 255 -16.10 14.26 15.90
N LYS A 256 -14.79 14.22 16.05
CA LYS A 256 -14.17 13.97 17.36
C LYS A 256 -14.44 15.16 18.31
N GLY A 257 -14.26 14.91 19.61
CA GLY A 257 -14.45 15.93 20.63
C GLY A 257 -13.46 17.09 20.53
N GLU A 258 -13.77 18.19 21.26
CA GLU A 258 -13.04 19.45 21.24
C GLU A 258 -11.54 19.29 21.53
N LYS A 259 -11.16 18.40 22.45
CA LYS A 259 -9.74 18.18 22.80
C LYS A 259 -8.93 17.64 21.63
N TYR A 260 -9.50 16.75 20.82
CA TYR A 260 -8.86 16.28 19.62
C TYR A 260 -8.66 17.42 18.59
N TRP A 261 -9.66 18.28 18.44
CA TRP A 261 -9.58 19.44 17.55
C TRP A 261 -8.49 20.40 17.98
N GLN A 262 -8.40 20.70 19.29
CA GLN A 262 -7.33 21.52 19.86
C GLN A 262 -5.95 20.90 19.63
N ALA A 263 -5.81 19.58 19.80
CA ALA A 263 -4.54 18.89 19.62
C ALA A 263 -4.04 18.97 18.17
N ILE A 264 -4.90 18.65 17.18
CA ILE A 264 -4.54 18.75 15.75
C ILE A 264 -4.20 20.20 15.35
N ARG A 265 -4.94 21.19 15.86
CA ARG A 265 -4.66 22.61 15.61
C ARG A 265 -3.34 23.04 16.26
N THR A 266 -3.00 22.50 17.43
CA THR A 266 -1.69 22.72 18.07
C THR A 266 -0.56 22.16 17.21
N LEU A 267 -0.69 20.95 16.68
CA LEU A 267 0.29 20.37 15.75
C LEU A 267 0.46 21.23 14.50
N ARG A 268 -0.66 21.71 13.91
CA ARG A 268 -0.63 22.66 12.79
C ARG A 268 0.18 23.92 13.13
N ASN A 269 -0.05 24.52 14.31
CA ASN A 269 0.65 25.72 14.74
C ASN A 269 2.17 25.49 14.90
N HIS A 270 2.59 24.26 15.19
CA HIS A 270 3.99 23.84 15.20
C HIS A 270 4.50 23.42 13.81
N GLY A 271 3.68 23.57 12.77
CA GLY A 271 4.04 23.22 11.39
C GLY A 271 4.16 21.73 11.13
N ILE A 272 3.49 20.90 11.92
CA ILE A 272 3.50 19.44 11.83
C ILE A 272 2.20 18.95 11.14
N PRO A 273 2.22 18.54 9.88
CA PRO A 273 1.07 17.95 9.20
C PRO A 273 0.78 16.55 9.74
N VAL A 274 -0.51 16.23 9.86
CA VAL A 274 -1.00 14.91 10.28
C VAL A 274 -1.74 14.26 9.11
N CYS A 275 -1.21 13.17 8.59
CA CYS A 275 -1.86 12.35 7.56
C CYS A 275 -2.65 11.22 8.22
N VAL A 276 -3.92 11.05 7.86
CA VAL A 276 -4.82 10.11 8.54
C VAL A 276 -5.61 9.29 7.52
N ALA A 277 -5.69 7.98 7.76
CA ALA A 277 -6.48 7.06 6.96
C ALA A 277 -7.99 7.34 7.06
N THR A 278 -8.67 7.45 5.92
CA THR A 278 -10.13 7.70 5.89
C THR A 278 -10.96 6.51 6.32
N GLY A 279 -10.38 5.30 6.37
CA GLY A 279 -11.07 4.06 6.72
C GLY A 279 -11.47 3.23 5.50
N ASN A 280 -11.94 2.00 5.79
CA ASN A 280 -12.22 0.99 4.78
C ASN A 280 -13.71 0.56 4.84
N TYR A 281 -14.62 1.53 4.92
CA TYR A 281 -16.04 1.33 5.25
C TYR A 281 -17.00 1.64 4.10
N ALA A 282 -16.53 1.67 2.86
CA ALA A 282 -17.34 2.07 1.70
C ALA A 282 -18.65 1.27 1.51
N SER A 283 -18.68 0.02 1.97
CA SER A 283 -19.85 -0.86 1.87
C SER A 283 -20.52 -1.14 3.22
N SER A 284 -20.19 -0.38 4.26
CA SER A 284 -20.74 -0.58 5.61
C SER A 284 -21.91 0.35 5.85
N ALA A 285 -23.08 -0.19 6.18
CA ALA A 285 -24.24 0.60 6.60
C ALA A 285 -24.08 1.17 8.02
N SER A 286 -23.20 0.61 8.81
CA SER A 286 -22.78 1.12 10.12
C SER A 286 -21.29 1.36 10.11
N ASN A 287 -20.84 2.44 10.72
CA ASN A 287 -19.41 2.70 10.91
C ASN A 287 -18.77 1.84 12.01
N SER A 288 -19.38 0.73 12.40
CA SER A 288 -18.77 -0.18 13.34
C SER A 288 -17.86 -1.15 12.60
N SER A 289 -16.63 -1.29 13.05
CA SER A 289 -15.69 -2.26 12.52
C SER A 289 -16.18 -3.71 12.64
N TRP A 290 -17.13 -3.94 13.51
CA TRP A 290 -17.73 -5.22 13.80
C TRP A 290 -18.92 -5.55 12.89
N ASP A 291 -19.62 -4.51 12.39
CA ASP A 291 -20.77 -4.63 11.48
C ASP A 291 -20.41 -4.42 10.01
N ARG A 292 -19.16 -4.69 9.61
CA ARG A 292 -18.74 -4.67 8.19
C ARG A 292 -19.65 -5.47 7.26
N TYR A 293 -20.56 -6.24 7.85
CA TYR A 293 -21.47 -7.17 7.20
C TYR A 293 -22.92 -6.97 7.60
N ALA A 294 -23.23 -5.95 8.41
CA ALA A 294 -24.59 -5.50 8.51
C ALA A 294 -25.02 -5.12 7.09
N ASN A 295 -25.76 -6.00 6.46
CA ASN A 295 -26.23 -5.89 5.11
C ASN A 295 -26.86 -4.51 4.93
N ASN A 296 -26.18 -3.61 4.28
CA ASN A 296 -26.86 -2.55 3.56
C ASN A 296 -27.82 -3.31 2.62
N ALA A 297 -29.09 -3.38 2.98
CA ALA A 297 -30.09 -4.17 2.26
C ALA A 297 -30.21 -3.80 0.78
N LEU A 298 -29.66 -2.64 0.40
CA LEU A 298 -29.62 -2.11 -0.96
C LEU A 298 -28.28 -2.32 -1.65
N ASN A 299 -27.25 -2.86 -0.96
CA ASN A 299 -25.90 -3.00 -1.50
C ASN A 299 -25.34 -1.72 -2.14
N MET A 300 -25.73 -0.58 -1.62
CA MET A 300 -25.26 0.71 -2.10
C MET A 300 -23.99 1.11 -1.36
N THR A 301 -23.11 1.85 -2.03
CA THR A 301 -21.97 2.48 -1.39
C THR A 301 -22.47 3.42 -0.29
N ASP A 302 -21.96 3.22 0.93
CA ASP A 302 -22.26 4.10 2.04
C ASP A 302 -21.39 5.37 1.94
N THR A 303 -21.95 6.51 2.26
CA THR A 303 -21.28 7.81 2.20
C THR A 303 -21.29 8.50 3.56
N GLY A 304 -20.34 9.42 3.78
CA GLY A 304 -20.20 10.10 5.07
C GLY A 304 -19.53 9.23 6.14
N ASN A 305 -18.80 8.18 5.73
CA ASN A 305 -18.17 7.21 6.63
C ASN A 305 -16.66 7.36 6.77
N VAL A 306 -16.12 8.53 6.46
CA VAL A 306 -14.73 8.90 6.79
C VAL A 306 -14.53 8.84 8.30
N THR A 307 -13.42 8.22 8.74
CA THR A 307 -13.11 8.11 10.17
C THR A 307 -13.14 9.47 10.85
N ARG A 308 -13.62 9.52 12.09
CA ARG A 308 -13.70 10.77 12.87
C ARG A 308 -12.33 11.42 13.07
N THR A 309 -11.27 10.64 13.09
CA THR A 309 -9.88 11.11 13.16
C THR A 309 -9.48 11.86 11.91
N ALA A 310 -9.80 11.32 10.71
CA ALA A 310 -9.52 11.95 9.42
C ALA A 310 -10.46 13.12 9.09
N ALA A 311 -11.58 13.23 9.78
CA ALA A 311 -12.58 14.25 9.53
C ALA A 311 -12.12 15.68 9.91
N HIS A 312 -11.03 15.82 10.69
CA HIS A 312 -10.51 17.14 11.07
C HIS A 312 -10.09 17.95 9.84
N GLU A 313 -10.40 19.26 9.85
CA GLU A 313 -10.11 20.16 8.72
C GLU A 313 -8.61 20.36 8.48
N ASP A 314 -7.80 20.37 9.53
CA ASP A 314 -6.34 20.54 9.46
C ASP A 314 -5.59 19.21 9.24
N ALA A 315 -6.26 18.06 9.37
CA ALA A 315 -5.70 16.77 9.01
C ALA A 315 -5.75 16.57 7.48
N ILE A 316 -4.77 15.83 6.96
CA ILE A 316 -4.75 15.38 5.57
C ILE A 316 -5.39 13.99 5.52
N ALA A 317 -6.65 13.94 5.12
CA ALA A 317 -7.42 12.70 5.01
C ALA A 317 -7.08 11.95 3.72
N VAL A 318 -6.66 10.68 3.85
CA VAL A 318 -6.10 9.90 2.76
C VAL A 318 -7.02 8.75 2.36
N GLY A 319 -7.53 8.80 1.12
CA GLY A 319 -8.24 7.70 0.47
C GLY A 319 -7.28 6.71 -0.19
N SER A 320 -7.78 5.51 -0.47
CA SER A 320 -7.02 4.44 -1.12
C SER A 320 -7.32 4.34 -2.60
N SER A 321 -6.30 4.14 -3.43
CA SER A 321 -6.42 3.76 -4.84
C SER A 321 -5.82 2.37 -5.10
N ARG A 322 -6.16 1.79 -6.26
CA ARG A 322 -5.56 0.54 -6.70
C ARG A 322 -4.12 0.74 -7.11
N ASN A 323 -3.30 -0.27 -6.87
CA ASN A 323 -1.96 -0.36 -7.42
C ASN A 323 -2.04 -0.94 -8.83
N THR A 324 -1.47 -0.28 -9.83
CA THR A 324 -1.72 -0.60 -11.24
C THR A 324 -0.86 -1.72 -11.81
N LYS A 325 0.22 -2.08 -11.14
CA LYS A 325 1.10 -3.19 -11.56
C LYS A 325 1.56 -3.98 -10.34
N ILE A 326 1.32 -5.27 -10.36
CA ILE A 326 1.66 -6.16 -9.26
C ILE A 326 2.21 -7.46 -9.85
N ASN A 327 3.27 -7.98 -9.26
CA ASN A 327 3.85 -9.27 -9.65
C ASN A 327 3.65 -10.27 -8.50
N PHE A 328 2.62 -11.09 -8.58
CA PHE A 328 2.31 -12.08 -7.57
C PHE A 328 3.16 -13.35 -7.72
N ASP A 329 3.37 -14.05 -6.60
CA ASP A 329 3.87 -15.42 -6.65
C ASP A 329 2.89 -16.29 -7.43
N GLY A 330 3.42 -17.20 -8.25
CA GLY A 330 2.66 -18.08 -9.09
C GLY A 330 2.66 -19.54 -8.63
N ILE A 331 1.54 -20.21 -8.78
CA ILE A 331 1.40 -21.65 -8.54
C ILE A 331 0.59 -22.28 -9.67
N ASN A 332 1.06 -23.40 -10.21
CA ASN A 332 0.29 -24.21 -11.15
C ASN A 332 -0.43 -25.33 -10.40
N ILE A 333 -1.74 -25.39 -10.53
CA ILE A 333 -2.58 -26.46 -9.96
C ILE A 333 -3.38 -27.07 -11.09
N GLY A 334 -3.23 -28.37 -11.30
CA GLY A 334 -3.97 -29.12 -12.31
C GLY A 334 -3.81 -28.57 -13.74
N GLY A 335 -2.66 -28.00 -14.08
CA GLY A 335 -2.38 -27.40 -15.39
C GLY A 335 -2.78 -25.95 -15.54
N ASN A 336 -3.34 -25.31 -14.52
CA ASN A 336 -3.71 -23.90 -14.54
C ASN A 336 -2.82 -23.07 -13.61
N ASP A 337 -2.39 -21.90 -14.09
CA ASP A 337 -1.62 -20.96 -13.29
C ASP A 337 -2.55 -20.08 -12.43
N PHE A 338 -2.22 -19.96 -11.15
CA PHE A 338 -2.90 -19.15 -10.16
C PHE A 338 -1.92 -18.19 -9.52
N ARG A 339 -2.39 -17.01 -9.19
CA ARG A 339 -1.70 -16.06 -8.32
C ARG A 339 -1.95 -16.45 -6.88
N TYR A 340 -0.95 -16.37 -6.02
CA TYR A 340 -1.16 -16.60 -4.60
C TYR A 340 -0.44 -15.55 -3.74
N SER A 341 -0.93 -15.38 -2.52
CA SER A 341 -0.27 -14.65 -1.45
C SER A 341 0.01 -15.60 -0.29
N ARG A 342 1.21 -15.51 0.25
CA ARG A 342 1.59 -16.27 1.44
C ARG A 342 0.79 -15.78 2.63
N ILE A 343 0.36 -16.68 3.48
CA ILE A 343 -0.27 -16.37 4.75
C ILE A 343 0.64 -16.90 5.83
N GLY A 344 1.07 -15.99 6.71
CA GLY A 344 2.04 -16.32 7.73
C GLY A 344 3.47 -16.49 7.21
N ALA A 345 4.40 -16.57 8.13
CA ALA A 345 5.82 -16.56 7.84
C ALA A 345 6.42 -17.93 7.59
N PHE A 346 5.79 -18.99 8.10
CA PHE A 346 6.29 -20.36 7.92
C PHE A 346 6.01 -20.94 6.53
N PHE A 347 5.41 -20.15 5.62
CA PHE A 347 5.16 -20.65 4.28
C PHE A 347 6.44 -20.82 3.48
N ASP A 348 6.75 -22.09 3.20
CA ASP A 348 7.86 -22.49 2.33
C ASP A 348 7.33 -23.36 1.18
N PRO A 349 7.37 -22.88 -0.08
CA PRO A 349 6.98 -23.67 -1.25
C PRO A 349 7.71 -25.02 -1.34
N ASN A 350 8.97 -25.08 -0.84
CA ASN A 350 9.77 -26.28 -0.90
C ASN A 350 9.36 -27.38 0.10
N SER A 351 8.45 -27.08 1.00
CA SER A 351 7.88 -28.09 1.91
C SER A 351 6.91 -29.04 1.22
N PHE A 352 6.37 -28.66 0.05
CA PHE A 352 5.55 -29.51 -0.80
C PHE A 352 6.43 -30.48 -1.59
N LYS A 353 6.57 -31.73 -1.10
CA LYS A 353 7.51 -32.72 -1.64
C LYS A 353 6.94 -33.61 -2.76
N LYS A 354 5.63 -33.52 -3.01
CA LYS A 354 4.95 -34.36 -4.02
C LYS A 354 4.48 -33.48 -5.18
N ASP A 355 4.52 -34.02 -6.39
CA ASP A 355 3.97 -33.35 -7.59
C ASP A 355 2.44 -33.41 -7.64
N LYS A 356 1.84 -34.29 -6.84
CA LYS A 356 0.39 -34.47 -6.74
C LYS A 356 -0.06 -34.55 -5.30
N TYR A 357 -1.19 -33.91 -5.01
CA TYR A 357 -1.87 -33.99 -3.73
C TYR A 357 -3.37 -34.19 -3.94
N LYS A 358 -4.03 -34.79 -2.96
CA LYS A 358 -5.49 -34.73 -2.87
C LYS A 358 -5.87 -33.38 -2.28
N PHE A 359 -6.70 -32.64 -3.00
CA PHE A 359 -7.30 -31.40 -2.55
C PHE A 359 -8.69 -31.72 -1.97
N ILE A 360 -9.02 -31.18 -0.83
CA ILE A 360 -10.31 -31.39 -0.15
C ILE A 360 -10.93 -30.04 0.23
N TYR A 361 -12.18 -29.82 -0.16
CA TYR A 361 -12.90 -28.61 0.24
C TYR A 361 -13.59 -28.79 1.58
N LEU A 362 -13.36 -27.87 2.53
CA LEU A 362 -13.86 -27.93 3.90
C LEU A 362 -14.64 -26.68 4.32
N GLY A 363 -15.27 -25.96 3.38
CA GLY A 363 -16.08 -24.79 3.72
C GLY A 363 -15.34 -23.80 4.59
N LYS A 364 -15.80 -23.58 5.81
CA LYS A 364 -15.14 -22.69 6.78
C LYS A 364 -14.05 -23.38 7.61
N CYS A 365 -13.85 -24.68 7.42
CA CYS A 365 -12.89 -25.51 8.14
C CYS A 365 -13.11 -25.49 9.67
N GLN A 366 -14.38 -25.53 10.09
CA GLN A 366 -14.79 -25.63 11.49
C GLN A 366 -14.99 -27.09 11.90
N ASP A 367 -15.37 -27.34 13.16
CA ASP A 367 -15.51 -28.70 13.70
C ASP A 367 -16.42 -29.61 12.88
N ASP A 368 -17.59 -29.12 12.50
CA ASP A 368 -18.56 -29.86 11.69
C ASP A 368 -18.02 -30.15 10.28
N ASP A 369 -17.26 -29.24 9.70
CA ASP A 369 -16.67 -29.40 8.38
C ASP A 369 -15.56 -30.46 8.36
N ILE A 370 -14.85 -30.60 9.48
CA ILE A 370 -13.68 -31.49 9.65
C ILE A 370 -14.08 -32.86 10.23
N ALA A 371 -15.24 -32.96 10.88
CA ALA A 371 -15.65 -34.18 11.56
C ALA A 371 -15.62 -35.39 10.62
N GLY A 372 -14.99 -36.48 11.08
CA GLY A 372 -14.86 -37.72 10.32
C GLY A 372 -13.97 -37.66 9.05
N LYS A 373 -13.33 -36.51 8.76
CA LYS A 373 -12.47 -36.39 7.58
C LYS A 373 -11.02 -36.74 7.91
N ASN A 374 -10.37 -37.45 6.97
CA ASN A 374 -8.94 -37.69 7.00
C ASN A 374 -8.24 -36.60 6.18
N LEU A 375 -7.39 -35.77 6.83
CA LEU A 375 -6.65 -34.68 6.19
C LEU A 375 -5.18 -35.01 5.96
N LYS A 376 -4.69 -36.17 6.41
CA LYS A 376 -3.29 -36.54 6.31
C LYS A 376 -2.78 -36.45 4.86
N ASP A 377 -1.73 -35.66 4.66
CA ASP A 377 -1.08 -35.41 3.37
C ASP A 377 -2.00 -34.78 2.29
N LYS A 378 -3.10 -34.14 2.68
CA LYS A 378 -4.00 -33.44 1.75
C LYS A 378 -3.80 -31.93 1.81
N ILE A 379 -4.19 -31.25 0.75
CA ILE A 379 -4.31 -29.80 0.72
C ILE A 379 -5.78 -29.43 0.97
N VAL A 380 -6.00 -28.70 2.05
CA VAL A 380 -7.33 -28.21 2.43
C VAL A 380 -7.64 -26.95 1.65
N ILE A 381 -8.82 -26.85 1.06
CA ILE A 381 -9.37 -25.62 0.47
C ILE A 381 -10.46 -25.13 1.41
N MET A 382 -10.35 -23.88 1.87
CA MET A 382 -11.34 -23.28 2.74
C MET A 382 -11.76 -21.90 2.27
N ASP A 383 -12.97 -21.50 2.65
CA ASP A 383 -13.45 -20.15 2.49
C ASP A 383 -12.78 -19.23 3.51
N ARG A 384 -12.52 -17.99 3.12
CA ARG A 384 -12.05 -16.97 4.05
C ARG A 384 -13.09 -16.73 5.14
N ILE A 385 -12.66 -16.74 6.39
CA ILE A 385 -13.44 -16.40 7.58
C ILE A 385 -12.78 -15.24 8.33
N TYR A 386 -13.34 -14.84 9.46
CA TYR A 386 -12.73 -13.80 10.30
C TYR A 386 -11.38 -14.23 10.87
N THR A 387 -10.49 -13.27 11.06
CA THR A 387 -9.08 -13.49 11.42
C THR A 387 -8.93 -14.32 12.70
N LYS A 388 -9.73 -14.05 13.75
CA LYS A 388 -9.68 -14.78 15.01
C LYS A 388 -10.03 -16.27 14.89
N ASP A 389 -10.85 -16.63 13.90
CA ASP A 389 -11.24 -18.01 13.67
C ASP A 389 -10.28 -18.75 12.73
N LEU A 390 -9.40 -18.03 12.04
CA LEU A 390 -8.45 -18.60 11.09
C LEU A 390 -7.40 -19.46 11.78
N LYS A 391 -6.79 -18.97 12.87
CA LYS A 391 -5.80 -19.71 13.67
C LYS A 391 -6.35 -21.07 14.10
N TYR A 392 -7.58 -21.06 14.60
CA TYR A 392 -8.26 -22.29 15.01
C TYR A 392 -8.42 -23.27 13.84
N SER A 393 -8.86 -22.79 12.68
CA SER A 393 -9.02 -23.62 11.48
C SER A 393 -7.69 -24.18 10.98
N PHE A 394 -6.63 -23.36 10.96
CA PHE A 394 -5.31 -23.81 10.52
C PHE A 394 -4.71 -24.83 11.48
N LYS A 395 -4.83 -24.60 12.80
CA LYS A 395 -4.39 -25.54 13.80
C LYS A 395 -5.08 -26.90 13.65
N LYS A 396 -6.39 -26.92 13.44
CA LYS A 396 -7.12 -28.18 13.22
C LYS A 396 -6.69 -28.91 11.96
N ALA A 397 -6.44 -28.18 10.87
CA ALA A 397 -5.89 -28.78 9.65
C ALA A 397 -4.50 -29.37 9.91
N ALA A 398 -3.63 -28.65 10.65
CA ALA A 398 -2.32 -29.11 11.05
C ALA A 398 -2.37 -30.36 11.94
N ASP A 399 -3.20 -30.36 13.00
CA ASP A 399 -3.37 -31.47 13.95
C ASP A 399 -3.84 -32.77 13.25
N LYS A 400 -4.56 -32.64 12.13
CA LYS A 400 -4.97 -33.76 11.29
C LYS A 400 -4.00 -34.08 10.15
N GLY A 401 -2.80 -33.48 10.14
CA GLY A 401 -1.72 -33.80 9.22
C GLY A 401 -1.92 -33.26 7.80
N ALA A 402 -2.65 -32.17 7.61
CA ALA A 402 -2.77 -31.52 6.31
C ALA A 402 -1.40 -31.05 5.80
N ALA A 403 -1.14 -31.25 4.51
CA ALA A 403 0.08 -30.79 3.86
C ALA A 403 0.08 -29.28 3.63
N GLY A 404 -1.10 -28.67 3.48
CA GLY A 404 -1.25 -27.23 3.28
C GLY A 404 -2.71 -26.80 3.31
N VAL A 405 -2.93 -25.49 3.39
CA VAL A 405 -4.24 -24.86 3.35
C VAL A 405 -4.29 -23.77 2.31
N ILE A 406 -5.27 -23.79 1.44
CA ILE A 406 -5.57 -22.73 0.49
C ILE A 406 -6.81 -21.97 0.98
N VAL A 407 -6.64 -20.68 1.25
CA VAL A 407 -7.75 -19.81 1.61
C VAL A 407 -8.28 -19.11 0.37
N VAL A 408 -9.52 -19.36 0.01
CA VAL A 408 -10.21 -18.65 -1.08
C VAL A 408 -10.84 -17.38 -0.56
N ASN A 409 -10.60 -16.25 -1.23
CA ASN A 409 -11.15 -14.96 -0.83
C ASN A 409 -12.66 -14.86 -1.07
N THR A 410 -13.45 -15.40 -0.17
CA THR A 410 -14.92 -15.51 -0.29
C THR A 410 -15.69 -14.45 0.49
N VAL A 411 -15.01 -13.65 1.30
CA VAL A 411 -15.66 -12.73 2.28
C VAL A 411 -16.17 -11.44 1.66
N SER A 412 -15.71 -11.09 0.49
CA SER A 412 -16.13 -9.85 -0.16
C SER A 412 -17.30 -10.09 -1.10
N TYR A 413 -18.48 -9.91 -0.57
CA TYR A 413 -19.73 -10.24 -1.27
C TYR A 413 -20.14 -9.24 -2.34
N TYR A 414 -19.51 -8.04 -2.41
CA TYR A 414 -20.17 -6.91 -3.08
C TYR A 414 -19.30 -6.13 -4.06
N ASN A 415 -18.00 -6.44 -4.14
CA ASN A 415 -17.10 -5.63 -4.93
C ASN A 415 -16.11 -6.51 -5.72
N ARG A 416 -16.07 -6.35 -7.05
CA ARG A 416 -15.10 -7.05 -7.92
C ARG A 416 -13.66 -6.89 -7.44
N ASP A 417 -13.32 -5.71 -6.91
CA ASP A 417 -11.99 -5.41 -6.40
C ASP A 417 -11.55 -6.35 -5.30
N ASP A 418 -12.46 -6.67 -4.40
CA ASP A 418 -12.15 -7.52 -3.28
C ASP A 418 -12.05 -8.98 -3.70
N TRP A 419 -12.81 -9.38 -4.74
CA TRP A 419 -12.77 -10.73 -5.30
C TRP A 419 -11.50 -11.05 -6.05
N GLU A 420 -10.97 -10.07 -6.77
CA GLU A 420 -9.72 -10.20 -7.52
C GLU A 420 -8.50 -9.99 -6.63
N SER A 421 -8.69 -9.49 -5.40
CA SER A 421 -7.60 -9.31 -4.46
C SER A 421 -7.16 -10.63 -3.84
N LEU A 422 -5.86 -10.71 -3.56
CA LEU A 422 -5.30 -11.75 -2.73
C LEU A 422 -5.35 -11.24 -1.28
N PRO A 423 -6.10 -11.90 -0.39
CA PRO A 423 -6.13 -11.45 0.99
C PRO A 423 -4.77 -11.71 1.62
N ALA A 424 -4.16 -10.64 2.09
CA ALA A 424 -3.13 -10.73 3.10
C ALA A 424 -3.86 -10.83 4.44
N MET A 425 -3.64 -11.90 5.15
CA MET A 425 -4.23 -12.13 6.46
C MET A 425 -3.09 -12.31 7.44
N GLY A 426 -2.98 -11.35 8.38
CA GLY A 426 -2.23 -11.60 9.59
C GLY A 426 -3.01 -12.62 10.43
N TYR A 427 -2.36 -13.63 10.92
CA TYR A 427 -2.83 -14.47 12.01
C TYR A 427 -1.65 -14.78 12.92
N GLU A 428 -1.95 -15.01 14.16
CA GLU A 428 -0.96 -15.43 15.12
C GLU A 428 -0.44 -16.82 14.76
N GLU A 429 0.87 -16.91 14.52
CA GLU A 429 1.54 -18.16 14.27
C GLU A 429 2.22 -18.64 15.56
N ASP A 430 1.93 -19.86 15.95
CA ASP A 430 2.70 -20.60 16.95
C ASP A 430 3.22 -21.90 16.35
N GLU A 431 4.10 -22.59 17.06
CA GLU A 431 4.64 -23.86 16.60
C GLU A 431 3.57 -24.93 16.32
N ALA A 432 2.41 -24.81 16.99
CA ALA A 432 1.29 -25.73 16.82
C ALA A 432 0.49 -25.49 15.54
N THR A 433 0.68 -24.36 14.86
CA THR A 433 -0.03 -24.01 13.62
C THR A 433 0.85 -24.12 12.36
N LYS A 434 2.00 -24.79 12.43
CA LYS A 434 2.95 -24.98 11.32
C LYS A 434 2.35 -25.80 10.17
N VAL A 435 1.34 -25.28 9.51
CA VAL A 435 0.85 -25.80 8.23
C VAL A 435 1.11 -24.75 7.14
N GLN A 436 1.42 -25.22 5.94
CA GLN A 436 1.67 -24.32 4.81
C GLN A 436 0.39 -23.64 4.38
N VAL A 437 0.27 -22.32 4.53
CA VAL A 437 -0.95 -21.58 4.22
C VAL A 437 -0.70 -20.51 3.16
N PHE A 438 -1.55 -20.46 2.15
CA PHE A 438 -1.57 -19.39 1.18
C PHE A 438 -3.00 -19.08 0.71
N SER A 439 -3.19 -17.89 0.18
CA SER A 439 -4.48 -17.45 -0.32
C SER A 439 -4.50 -17.29 -1.83
N ILE A 440 -5.67 -17.48 -2.41
CA ILE A 440 -5.98 -17.16 -3.80
C ILE A 440 -7.18 -16.20 -3.86
N SER A 441 -7.35 -15.50 -4.98
CA SER A 441 -8.50 -14.63 -5.20
C SER A 441 -9.81 -15.42 -5.23
N GLY A 442 -10.92 -14.75 -5.03
CA GLY A 442 -12.25 -15.38 -5.15
C GLY A 442 -12.52 -15.89 -6.56
N MET A 443 -12.06 -15.17 -7.57
CA MET A 443 -12.17 -15.59 -8.97
C MET A 443 -11.33 -16.83 -9.27
N ASP A 444 -10.10 -16.86 -8.78
CA ASP A 444 -9.25 -18.06 -8.88
C ASP A 444 -9.83 -19.23 -8.08
N GLY A 445 -10.52 -18.94 -6.96
CA GLY A 445 -11.26 -19.93 -6.18
C GLY A 445 -12.35 -20.64 -6.98
N ILE A 446 -13.16 -19.90 -7.72
CA ILE A 446 -14.18 -20.48 -8.63
C ILE A 446 -13.52 -21.43 -9.63
N LYS A 447 -12.41 -21.02 -10.23
CA LYS A 447 -11.66 -21.86 -11.17
C LYS A 447 -11.14 -23.13 -10.48
N LEU A 448 -10.62 -23.04 -9.27
CA LEU A 448 -10.20 -24.20 -8.49
C LEU A 448 -11.38 -25.12 -8.12
N TRP A 449 -12.53 -24.53 -7.75
CA TRP A 449 -13.74 -25.31 -7.46
C TRP A 449 -14.28 -26.03 -8.71
N SER A 450 -14.24 -25.40 -9.87
CA SER A 450 -14.64 -26.06 -11.11
C SER A 450 -13.77 -27.28 -11.42
N MET A 451 -12.49 -27.19 -11.10
CA MET A 451 -11.57 -28.31 -11.25
C MET A 451 -11.88 -29.47 -10.30
N LEU A 452 -12.33 -29.18 -9.06
CA LEU A 452 -12.77 -30.21 -8.11
C LEU A 452 -14.08 -30.87 -8.56
N THR A 453 -15.06 -30.06 -8.92
CA THR A 453 -16.44 -30.50 -9.15
C THR A 453 -16.73 -30.92 -10.59
N GLY A 454 -15.90 -30.52 -11.54
CA GLY A 454 -16.17 -30.69 -12.99
C GLY A 454 -17.27 -29.74 -13.50
N ARG A 455 -17.74 -28.78 -12.70
CA ARG A 455 -18.73 -27.77 -13.12
C ARG A 455 -18.06 -26.65 -13.92
N SER A 456 -18.87 -25.88 -14.65
CA SER A 456 -18.34 -24.72 -15.40
C SER A 456 -17.80 -23.64 -14.46
N ASP A 457 -16.64 -23.06 -14.82
CA ASP A 457 -16.07 -21.89 -14.15
C ASP A 457 -16.66 -20.55 -14.62
N LYS A 458 -17.60 -20.61 -15.58
CA LYS A 458 -18.27 -19.43 -16.12
C LYS A 458 -19.27 -18.91 -15.10
N VAL A 459 -18.82 -18.07 -14.20
CA VAL A 459 -19.70 -17.20 -13.44
C VAL A 459 -20.05 -16.04 -14.37
N ASN A 460 -21.30 -16.00 -14.83
CA ASN A 460 -21.79 -14.85 -15.56
C ASN A 460 -21.78 -13.66 -14.60
N VAL A 461 -20.75 -12.85 -14.71
CA VAL A 461 -20.78 -11.50 -14.18
C VAL A 461 -21.89 -10.83 -14.97
N LYS A 462 -23.09 -10.75 -14.42
CA LYS A 462 -24.19 -10.02 -15.04
C LYS A 462 -23.70 -8.59 -15.21
N SER A 463 -23.50 -8.22 -16.48
CA SER A 463 -23.11 -6.91 -16.81
C SER A 463 -23.84 -6.34 -17.97
N LYS A 464 -23.57 -5.21 -18.32
CA LYS A 464 -23.88 -4.31 -19.42
C LYS A 464 -25.07 -3.37 -19.22
N LYS A 465 -25.88 -3.48 -18.18
CA LYS A 465 -26.93 -2.48 -17.92
C LYS A 465 -27.06 -2.04 -16.47
N ASP A 466 -26.47 -2.75 -15.52
CA ASP A 466 -26.52 -2.36 -14.10
C ASP A 466 -25.16 -1.88 -13.66
N SER A 467 -25.10 -0.67 -13.14
CA SER A 467 -23.93 0.04 -12.58
C SER A 467 -23.25 -0.68 -11.40
N ASP A 468 -23.68 -1.89 -11.09
CA ASP A 468 -23.20 -2.70 -9.99
C ASP A 468 -22.60 -3.99 -10.54
N TYR A 469 -21.26 -4.11 -10.46
CA TYR A 469 -20.55 -5.38 -10.60
C TYR A 469 -20.89 -6.31 -9.46
N ARG A 470 -22.09 -6.85 -9.47
CA ARG A 470 -22.51 -7.86 -8.51
C ARG A 470 -22.26 -9.23 -9.10
N ILE A 471 -21.44 -9.99 -8.41
CA ILE A 471 -21.40 -11.43 -8.64
C ILE A 471 -22.75 -11.97 -8.19
N ASP A 472 -23.42 -12.71 -9.06
CA ASP A 472 -24.63 -13.42 -8.68
C ASP A 472 -24.27 -14.43 -7.57
N MET A 473 -24.61 -14.07 -6.33
CA MET A 473 -24.26 -14.88 -5.16
C MET A 473 -24.93 -16.26 -5.19
N ASN A 474 -26.08 -16.39 -5.83
CA ASN A 474 -26.72 -17.70 -6.00
C ASN A 474 -25.91 -18.56 -6.95
N LEU A 475 -25.46 -17.98 -8.06
CA LEU A 475 -24.60 -18.68 -9.02
C LEU A 475 -23.24 -19.02 -8.39
N TYR A 476 -22.63 -18.07 -7.66
CA TYR A 476 -21.39 -18.30 -6.93
C TYR A 476 -21.51 -19.44 -5.92
N ASN A 477 -22.50 -19.39 -5.06
CA ASN A 477 -22.72 -20.43 -4.06
C ASN A 477 -23.03 -21.80 -4.71
N SER A 478 -23.64 -21.81 -5.91
CA SER A 478 -23.89 -23.03 -6.66
C SER A 478 -22.60 -23.66 -7.23
N GLN A 479 -21.51 -22.88 -7.36
CA GLN A 479 -20.22 -23.41 -7.82
C GLN A 479 -19.40 -24.04 -6.69
N LYS A 480 -19.69 -23.71 -5.42
CA LYS A 480 -18.95 -24.28 -4.28
C LYS A 480 -19.03 -25.80 -4.28
N PRO A 481 -17.92 -26.49 -4.03
CA PRO A 481 -17.93 -27.92 -3.78
C PRO A 481 -18.75 -28.26 -2.53
N LYS A 482 -19.18 -29.48 -2.40
CA LYS A 482 -19.72 -29.97 -1.11
C LYS A 482 -18.58 -30.16 -0.11
N VAL A 483 -18.84 -29.90 1.17
CA VAL A 483 -17.86 -30.13 2.23
C VAL A 483 -17.43 -31.61 2.21
N GLY A 484 -16.13 -31.84 2.07
CA GLY A 484 -15.56 -33.18 1.93
C GLY A 484 -15.38 -33.65 0.47
N GLU A 485 -15.78 -32.86 -0.51
CA GLU A 485 -15.49 -33.16 -1.91
C GLU A 485 -13.98 -33.05 -2.18
N GLU A 486 -13.41 -34.09 -2.77
CA GLU A 486 -11.95 -34.18 -2.97
C GLU A 486 -11.56 -34.65 -4.39
N LYS A 487 -10.41 -34.19 -4.83
CA LYS A 487 -9.80 -34.59 -6.11
C LYS A 487 -8.28 -34.53 -6.05
N GLU A 488 -7.63 -35.46 -6.73
CA GLU A 488 -6.18 -35.43 -6.88
C GLU A 488 -5.79 -34.48 -8.04
N LEU A 489 -4.92 -33.51 -7.76
CA LEU A 489 -4.42 -32.54 -8.74
C LEU A 489 -2.91 -32.40 -8.64
N ASN A 490 -2.27 -32.11 -9.76
CA ASN A 490 -0.86 -31.71 -9.79
C ASN A 490 -0.71 -30.34 -9.13
N ILE A 491 0.45 -30.11 -8.49
CA ILE A 491 0.81 -28.83 -7.91
C ILE A 491 2.29 -28.54 -8.20
N LYS A 492 2.58 -27.30 -8.62
CA LYS A 492 3.95 -26.82 -8.83
C LYS A 492 4.02 -25.33 -8.55
N PHE A 493 4.84 -24.93 -7.62
CA PHE A 493 5.17 -23.50 -7.42
C PHE A 493 6.05 -23.03 -8.57
N LEU A 494 5.74 -21.85 -9.10
CA LEU A 494 6.42 -21.31 -10.28
C LEU A 494 7.60 -20.45 -9.83
N ASP A 495 8.73 -20.57 -10.49
CA ASP A 495 9.90 -19.72 -10.28
C ASP A 495 9.71 -18.30 -10.86
N LYS A 496 8.62 -18.10 -11.62
CA LYS A 496 8.26 -16.81 -12.21
C LYS A 496 7.10 -16.16 -11.46
N LYS A 497 7.12 -14.84 -11.38
CA LYS A 497 5.98 -14.05 -10.91
C LYS A 497 4.91 -13.98 -11.99
N ILE A 498 3.65 -13.97 -11.59
CA ILE A 498 2.51 -13.73 -12.48
C ILE A 498 2.16 -12.24 -12.42
N PRO A 499 2.33 -11.50 -13.52
CA PRO A 499 2.01 -10.08 -13.54
C PRO A 499 0.49 -9.87 -13.44
N TRP A 500 0.11 -8.83 -12.72
CA TRP A 500 -1.24 -8.31 -12.66
C TRP A 500 -1.22 -6.84 -13.04
N GLN A 501 -2.08 -6.45 -13.96
CA GLN A 501 -2.29 -5.05 -14.32
C GLN A 501 -3.69 -4.62 -13.90
N ASP A 502 -3.79 -3.45 -13.34
CA ASP A 502 -5.03 -2.84 -12.91
C ASP A 502 -5.06 -1.37 -13.37
N VAL A 503 -6.21 -0.75 -13.30
CA VAL A 503 -6.39 0.65 -13.67
C VAL A 503 -6.24 1.55 -12.45
N ASN A 504 -5.83 2.80 -12.66
CA ASN A 504 -5.70 3.78 -11.59
C ASN A 504 -7.07 4.35 -11.23
N VAL A 505 -7.75 3.66 -10.34
CA VAL A 505 -9.07 4.01 -9.83
C VAL A 505 -9.09 3.99 -8.30
N PRO A 506 -10.05 4.64 -7.64
CA PRO A 506 -10.23 4.50 -6.20
C PRO A 506 -10.45 3.03 -5.83
N ALA A 507 -9.90 2.60 -4.70
CA ALA A 507 -10.17 1.27 -4.18
C ALA A 507 -11.61 1.18 -3.69
N GLY A 508 -12.29 0.07 -3.98
CA GLY A 508 -13.70 -0.09 -3.65
C GLY A 508 -14.01 -0.09 -2.16
N SER A 509 -13.01 -0.41 -1.31
CA SER A 509 -13.15 -0.37 0.14
C SER A 509 -12.95 1.02 0.76
N THR A 510 -12.42 2.01 0.02
CA THR A 510 -12.09 3.32 0.59
C THR A 510 -13.33 4.03 1.10
N SER A 511 -13.29 4.57 2.32
CA SER A 511 -14.40 5.33 2.89
C SER A 511 -14.72 6.58 2.09
N TRP A 512 -15.97 6.96 2.05
CA TRP A 512 -16.48 8.10 1.32
C TRP A 512 -16.83 9.26 2.25
N GLY A 513 -16.50 10.47 1.82
CA GLY A 513 -17.08 11.69 2.37
C GLY A 513 -18.49 11.97 1.84
N PRO A 514 -19.01 13.16 2.11
CA PRO A 514 -18.37 14.24 2.87
C PRO A 514 -18.37 13.93 4.37
N ARG A 515 -17.77 14.80 5.19
CA ARG A 515 -18.00 14.78 6.64
C ARG A 515 -19.38 15.35 6.98
N VAL A 516 -19.81 15.25 8.25
CA VAL A 516 -21.18 15.59 8.69
C VAL A 516 -21.62 17.05 8.41
N ASP A 517 -20.68 18.00 8.33
CA ASP A 517 -20.96 19.38 7.95
C ASP A 517 -20.85 19.64 6.46
N LEU A 518 -20.87 18.59 5.65
CA LEU A 518 -20.74 18.56 4.20
C LEU A 518 -19.42 19.10 3.64
N MET A 519 -18.39 19.26 4.48
CA MET A 519 -17.04 19.57 3.98
C MET A 519 -16.46 18.37 3.24
N LEU A 520 -15.80 18.64 2.11
CA LEU A 520 -15.23 17.62 1.26
C LEU A 520 -14.13 16.84 1.97
N LYS A 521 -14.22 15.53 1.96
CA LYS A 521 -13.24 14.52 2.35
C LYS A 521 -13.41 13.30 1.44
N PRO A 522 -12.37 12.50 1.21
CA PRO A 522 -10.95 12.69 1.60
C PRO A 522 -10.34 13.95 1.01
N ASP A 523 -9.11 14.30 1.40
CA ASP A 523 -8.37 15.41 0.80
C ASP A 523 -7.66 14.97 -0.48
N VAL A 524 -7.01 13.81 -0.42
CA VAL A 524 -6.25 13.19 -1.52
C VAL A 524 -6.34 11.67 -1.43
N SER A 525 -5.87 11.00 -2.47
CA SER A 525 -5.73 9.53 -2.51
C SER A 525 -4.29 9.13 -2.83
N ALA A 526 -3.92 7.91 -2.41
CA ALA A 526 -2.66 7.27 -2.77
C ALA A 526 -2.84 5.76 -2.94
N PRO A 527 -1.88 5.04 -3.57
CA PRO A 527 -1.95 3.59 -3.68
C PRO A 527 -2.02 2.93 -2.30
N GLY A 528 -3.06 2.14 -2.09
CA GLY A 528 -3.30 1.45 -0.82
C GLY A 528 -3.78 0.01 -1.00
N LYS A 529 -4.03 -0.45 -2.23
CA LYS A 529 -4.44 -1.83 -2.49
C LYS A 529 -3.26 -2.66 -2.99
N ASN A 530 -3.07 -3.85 -2.40
CA ASN A 530 -1.98 -4.78 -2.72
C ASN A 530 -0.60 -4.11 -2.63
N ILE A 531 -0.29 -3.53 -1.50
CA ILE A 531 0.99 -2.89 -1.22
C ILE A 531 1.90 -3.88 -0.50
N TYR A 532 3.05 -4.16 -1.10
CA TYR A 532 4.08 -5.03 -0.54
C TYR A 532 5.00 -4.23 0.38
N SER A 533 5.18 -4.68 1.62
CA SER A 533 6.03 -3.99 2.59
C SER A 533 6.60 -4.97 3.62
N THR A 534 7.44 -4.44 4.53
CA THR A 534 8.08 -5.20 5.60
C THR A 534 7.07 -5.72 6.62
N LEU A 535 7.36 -6.85 7.23
CA LEU A 535 6.72 -7.35 8.43
C LEU A 535 7.75 -7.52 9.55
N ASN A 536 7.27 -7.79 10.76
CA ASN A 536 8.15 -8.19 11.87
C ASN A 536 8.98 -9.40 11.48
N LYS A 537 10.18 -9.50 12.03
CA LYS A 537 10.99 -10.72 11.86
C LYS A 537 10.29 -11.93 12.45
N ILE A 538 10.47 -13.06 11.79
CA ILE A 538 9.96 -14.33 12.25
C ILE A 538 11.11 -15.34 12.22
N ASP A 539 11.34 -16.02 13.34
CA ASP A 539 12.51 -16.90 13.54
C ASP A 539 13.81 -16.20 13.12
N GLY A 540 13.97 -14.92 13.45
CA GLY A 540 15.13 -14.11 13.10
C GLY A 540 15.26 -13.75 11.61
N LYS A 541 14.29 -14.10 10.77
CA LYS A 541 14.30 -13.80 9.32
C LYS A 541 13.49 -12.57 9.01
N ASP A 542 14.02 -11.70 8.17
CA ASP A 542 13.30 -10.55 7.63
C ASP A 542 12.17 -11.00 6.71
N THR A 543 10.97 -10.48 6.94
CA THR A 543 9.77 -10.88 6.22
C THR A 543 9.05 -9.70 5.55
N TYR A 544 8.28 -10.00 4.52
CA TYR A 544 7.55 -9.03 3.72
C TYR A 544 6.22 -9.61 3.26
N GLN A 545 5.18 -8.78 3.19
CA GLN A 545 3.85 -9.21 2.78
C GLN A 545 3.07 -8.11 2.04
N TYR A 546 2.04 -8.52 1.32
CA TYR A 546 1.04 -7.63 0.76
C TYR A 546 -0.04 -7.30 1.78
N MET A 547 -0.38 -6.02 1.92
CA MET A 547 -1.56 -5.58 2.65
C MET A 547 -2.34 -4.56 1.83
N SER A 548 -3.62 -4.37 2.18
CA SER A 548 -4.53 -3.46 1.47
C SER A 548 -5.35 -2.64 2.45
N GLY A 549 -5.50 -1.36 2.17
CA GLY A 549 -6.32 -0.45 2.97
C GLY A 549 -5.92 1.01 2.79
N THR A 550 -6.73 1.91 3.30
CA THR A 550 -6.35 3.32 3.47
C THR A 550 -5.16 3.46 4.41
N SER A 551 -4.95 2.46 5.28
CA SER A 551 -3.76 2.30 6.12
C SER A 551 -2.47 2.26 5.30
N MET A 552 -2.45 1.62 4.12
CA MET A 552 -1.27 1.54 3.25
C MET A 552 -1.13 2.79 2.36
N ALA A 553 -2.23 3.47 2.06
CA ALA A 553 -2.23 4.73 1.32
C ALA A 553 -1.68 5.90 2.15
N THR A 554 -1.99 5.95 3.44
CA THR A 554 -1.59 7.03 4.36
C THR A 554 -0.08 7.21 4.44
N PRO A 555 0.75 6.17 4.67
CA PRO A 555 2.20 6.32 4.70
C PRO A 555 2.80 6.74 3.35
N VAL A 556 2.15 6.44 2.23
CA VAL A 556 2.57 6.97 0.92
C VAL A 556 2.44 8.49 0.90
N VAL A 557 1.34 9.04 1.43
CA VAL A 557 1.15 10.50 1.52
C VAL A 557 2.10 11.11 2.55
N SER A 558 2.27 10.48 3.71
CA SER A 558 3.17 10.96 4.77
C SER A 558 4.62 11.03 4.29
N GLY A 559 5.12 9.97 3.66
CA GLY A 559 6.45 9.95 3.06
C GLY A 559 6.60 10.97 1.93
N SER A 560 5.58 11.14 1.08
CA SER A 560 5.55 12.15 0.02
C SER A 560 5.57 13.57 0.59
N THR A 561 4.89 13.81 1.71
CA THR A 561 4.91 15.08 2.43
C THR A 561 6.33 15.45 2.87
N VAL A 562 7.08 14.50 3.41
CA VAL A 562 8.49 14.71 3.78
C VAL A 562 9.34 15.05 2.55
N ILE A 563 9.10 14.40 1.43
CA ILE A 563 9.83 14.68 0.18
C ILE A 563 9.62 16.12 -0.31
N ILE A 564 8.39 16.65 -0.26
CA ILE A 564 8.08 18.00 -0.74
C ILE A 564 8.36 19.09 0.31
N ARG A 565 8.48 18.75 1.58
CA ARG A 565 8.58 19.67 2.71
C ARG A 565 9.72 20.70 2.62
N PRO A 566 10.96 20.35 2.20
CA PRO A 566 12.04 21.35 2.06
C PRO A 566 11.67 22.50 1.14
N LYS A 567 11.03 22.20 0.00
CA LYS A 567 10.53 23.23 -0.92
C LYS A 567 9.45 24.09 -0.26
N LEU A 568 8.51 23.48 0.44
CA LEU A 568 7.40 24.20 1.06
C LEU A 568 7.86 25.08 2.23
N LYS A 569 8.88 24.66 2.99
CA LYS A 569 9.53 25.48 4.02
C LYS A 569 10.13 26.79 3.41
N GLU A 570 10.63 26.78 2.21
CA GLU A 570 11.09 27.99 1.53
C GLU A 570 9.93 28.79 0.91
N MET A 571 8.95 28.09 0.37
CA MET A 571 7.80 28.71 -0.29
C MET A 571 6.91 29.50 0.69
N VAL A 572 6.69 28.97 1.90
CA VAL A 572 5.87 29.61 2.94
C VAL A 572 6.48 30.95 3.43
N LYS A 573 7.80 31.14 3.27
CA LYS A 573 8.50 32.37 3.63
C LYS A 573 8.28 33.51 2.63
N LYS A 574 7.74 33.23 1.44
CA LYS A 574 7.54 34.25 0.39
C LYS A 574 6.48 35.26 0.81
N PRO A 575 6.69 36.57 0.54
CA PRO A 575 5.82 37.65 0.99
C PRO A 575 4.35 37.43 0.61
N VAL A 576 4.07 37.01 -0.61
CA VAL A 576 2.71 36.78 -1.10
C VAL A 576 2.01 35.66 -0.33
N ILE A 577 2.72 34.60 0.09
CA ILE A 577 2.15 33.51 0.88
C ILE A 577 1.93 33.95 2.33
N LYS A 578 2.92 34.66 2.91
CA LYS A 578 2.80 35.23 4.26
C LYS A 578 1.63 36.21 4.38
N SER A 579 1.42 37.08 3.40
CA SER A 579 0.31 38.05 3.42
C SER A 579 -1.07 37.40 3.37
N ARG A 580 -1.14 36.16 2.87
CA ARG A 580 -2.35 35.34 2.87
C ARG A 580 -2.58 34.60 4.20
N GLY A 581 -1.62 34.61 5.12
CA GLY A 581 -1.72 33.82 6.37
C GLY A 581 -1.67 32.31 6.15
N ILE A 582 -1.15 31.85 5.00
CA ILE A 582 -1.02 30.42 4.69
C ILE A 582 0.20 29.87 5.45
N ASP A 583 -0.05 29.00 6.42
CA ASP A 583 1.00 28.31 7.17
C ASP A 583 1.54 27.09 6.41
N LEU A 584 2.58 26.45 6.96
CA LEU A 584 3.26 25.32 6.31
C LEU A 584 2.35 24.08 6.16
N VAL A 585 1.46 23.80 7.11
CA VAL A 585 0.55 22.66 7.06
C VAL A 585 -0.52 22.90 6.01
N SER A 586 -1.12 24.10 6.00
CA SER A 586 -2.09 24.50 4.97
C SER A 586 -1.46 24.49 3.58
N LEU A 587 -0.24 25.03 3.43
CA LEU A 587 0.48 25.00 2.15
C LEU A 587 0.78 23.56 1.69
N THR A 588 1.13 22.67 2.62
CA THR A 588 1.36 21.25 2.33
C THR A 588 0.09 20.61 1.76
N LYS A 589 -1.04 20.79 2.45
CA LYS A 589 -2.33 20.26 2.03
C LYS A 589 -2.77 20.82 0.67
N ILE A 590 -2.69 22.14 0.50
CA ILE A 590 -3.00 22.80 -0.78
C ILE A 590 -2.15 22.22 -1.91
N MET A 591 -0.84 22.11 -1.70
CA MET A 591 0.08 21.61 -2.72
C MET A 591 -0.24 20.18 -3.13
N LEU A 592 -0.49 19.28 -2.17
CA LEU A 592 -0.92 17.93 -2.46
C LEU A 592 -2.22 17.90 -3.26
N GLN A 593 -3.21 18.72 -2.90
CA GLN A 593 -4.51 18.76 -3.56
C GLN A 593 -4.41 19.30 -5.00
N ILE A 594 -3.80 20.45 -5.22
CA ILE A 594 -3.79 21.11 -6.54
C ILE A 594 -2.88 20.41 -7.56
N THR A 595 -1.99 19.54 -7.12
CA THR A 595 -1.09 18.79 -7.99
C THR A 595 -1.50 17.34 -8.18
N SER A 596 -2.53 16.88 -7.49
CA SER A 596 -3.09 15.54 -7.65
C SER A 596 -3.63 15.31 -9.07
N THR A 597 -3.76 14.05 -9.44
CA THR A 597 -4.33 13.65 -10.73
C THR A 597 -5.67 12.96 -10.46
N PRO A 598 -6.79 13.50 -10.96
CA PRO A 598 -8.09 12.85 -10.83
C PRO A 598 -8.08 11.43 -11.39
N MET A 599 -8.74 10.52 -10.71
CA MET A 599 -8.87 9.12 -11.11
C MET A 599 -10.21 8.91 -11.83
N ILE A 600 -10.24 7.92 -12.72
CA ILE A 600 -11.43 7.53 -13.46
C ILE A 600 -12.38 6.77 -12.53
N ASP A 601 -13.67 6.90 -12.75
CA ASP A 601 -14.67 6.04 -12.13
C ASP A 601 -14.67 4.69 -12.86
N PRO A 602 -14.35 3.59 -12.17
CA PRO A 602 -14.26 2.28 -12.79
C PRO A 602 -15.58 1.82 -13.44
N GLN A 603 -16.72 2.31 -12.96
CA GLN A 603 -18.03 1.97 -13.53
C GLN A 603 -18.25 2.63 -14.92
N THR A 604 -17.62 3.75 -15.17
CA THR A 604 -17.78 4.49 -16.43
C THR A 604 -16.75 4.07 -17.49
N GLU A 605 -15.62 3.51 -17.10
CA GLU A 605 -14.62 2.96 -18.02
C GLU A 605 -15.23 1.85 -18.88
N GLU A 606 -16.04 0.98 -18.29
CA GLU A 606 -16.66 -0.14 -18.98
C GLU A 606 -17.81 0.28 -19.89
N SER A 607 -18.46 1.42 -19.60
CA SER A 607 -19.45 2.02 -20.50
C SER A 607 -18.81 2.81 -21.65
N GLY A 608 -17.48 2.98 -21.63
CA GLY A 608 -16.74 3.78 -22.60
C GLY A 608 -16.87 5.29 -22.40
N THR A 609 -17.43 5.75 -21.28
CA THR A 609 -17.68 7.18 -21.01
C THR A 609 -16.59 7.89 -20.23
N TYR A 610 -15.71 7.16 -19.55
CA TYR A 610 -14.51 7.66 -18.85
C TYR A 610 -14.73 8.89 -17.96
N LEU A 611 -15.74 8.87 -17.10
CA LEU A 611 -15.97 9.95 -16.15
C LEU A 611 -14.99 9.86 -14.97
N TYR A 612 -14.74 10.99 -14.34
CA TYR A 612 -13.94 11.00 -13.11
C TYR A 612 -14.74 10.47 -11.93
N ALA A 613 -14.03 9.74 -11.04
CA ALA A 613 -14.59 9.30 -9.77
C ALA A 613 -15.05 10.50 -8.91
N SER A 614 -16.03 10.26 -8.06
CA SER A 614 -16.56 11.32 -7.19
C SER A 614 -15.46 11.92 -6.30
N PRO A 615 -15.37 13.25 -6.17
CA PRO A 615 -14.48 13.87 -5.18
C PRO A 615 -14.72 13.40 -3.74
N ARG A 616 -15.94 12.92 -3.42
CA ARG A 616 -16.26 12.33 -2.11
C ARG A 616 -15.55 10.99 -1.88
N GLN A 617 -15.10 10.33 -2.94
CA GLN A 617 -14.35 9.07 -2.87
C GLN A 617 -12.85 9.28 -2.97
N GLN A 618 -12.41 10.11 -3.91
CA GLN A 618 -10.99 10.27 -4.24
C GLN A 618 -10.34 11.55 -3.69
N GLY A 619 -11.11 12.49 -3.14
CA GLY A 619 -10.63 13.84 -2.87
C GLY A 619 -10.24 14.57 -4.15
N SER A 620 -9.08 15.20 -4.15
CA SER A 620 -8.50 15.82 -5.36
C SER A 620 -7.87 14.80 -6.32
N GLY A 621 -7.86 13.52 -5.98
CA GLY A 621 -7.28 12.44 -6.78
C GLY A 621 -5.97 11.88 -6.24
N LEU A 622 -5.26 11.13 -7.08
CA LEU A 622 -3.98 10.52 -6.77
C LEU A 622 -2.88 11.57 -6.64
N ILE A 623 -2.17 11.59 -5.53
CA ILE A 623 -1.05 12.52 -5.31
C ILE A 623 0.04 12.36 -6.39
N ASN A 624 0.74 13.45 -6.68
CA ASN A 624 1.82 13.48 -7.66
C ASN A 624 2.99 14.33 -7.16
N VAL A 625 4.00 13.67 -6.63
CA VAL A 625 5.17 14.31 -6.01
C VAL A 625 5.98 15.12 -7.03
N GLU A 626 6.10 14.61 -8.26
CA GLU A 626 6.81 15.33 -9.33
C GLU A 626 6.12 16.66 -9.65
N LYS A 627 4.80 16.65 -9.82
CA LYS A 627 4.03 17.87 -10.03
C LYS A 627 4.14 18.83 -8.83
N ALA A 628 4.06 18.31 -7.60
CA ALA A 628 4.18 19.12 -6.39
C ALA A 628 5.56 19.82 -6.28
N LEU A 629 6.63 19.14 -6.69
CA LEU A 629 7.96 19.73 -6.71
C LEU A 629 8.17 20.72 -7.87
N LYS A 630 7.54 20.49 -9.02
CA LYS A 630 7.62 21.39 -10.19
C LYS A 630 6.72 22.62 -10.06
N ASN A 631 5.59 22.49 -9.37
CA ASN A 631 4.60 23.57 -9.25
C ASN A 631 5.07 24.66 -8.30
N ASN A 632 5.10 25.89 -8.77
CA ASN A 632 5.48 27.08 -7.99
C ASN A 632 4.29 28.00 -7.69
N LEU A 633 3.07 27.64 -8.09
CA LEU A 633 1.87 28.42 -7.80
C LEU A 633 1.14 27.86 -6.58
N VAL A 634 0.42 28.73 -5.88
CA VAL A 634 -0.55 28.34 -4.87
C VAL A 634 -1.94 28.72 -5.38
N ILE A 635 -2.77 27.71 -5.60
CA ILE A 635 -4.16 27.90 -6.01
C ILE A 635 -5.03 27.49 -4.81
N SER A 636 -5.82 28.41 -4.31
CA SER A 636 -6.59 28.17 -3.09
C SER A 636 -8.00 28.73 -3.16
N TYR A 637 -8.85 28.12 -2.33
CA TYR A 637 -10.21 28.55 -2.02
C TYR A 637 -10.30 28.85 -0.54
N ASP A 638 -10.84 30.03 -0.20
CA ASP A 638 -10.94 30.46 1.19
C ASP A 638 -12.31 30.12 1.76
N LEU A 639 -12.30 29.52 2.94
CA LEU A 639 -13.49 29.17 3.70
C LEU A 639 -13.33 29.57 5.16
N LYS A 640 -14.38 30.14 5.73
CA LYS A 640 -14.42 30.40 7.18
C LYS A 640 -14.71 29.12 7.93
N ASP A 641 -13.92 28.85 8.96
CA ASP A 641 -14.20 27.76 9.90
C ASP A 641 -15.32 28.13 10.90
N SER A 642 -15.63 27.22 11.82
CA SER A 642 -16.64 27.41 12.84
C SER A 642 -16.34 28.56 13.82
N SER A 643 -15.06 28.95 13.95
CA SER A 643 -14.65 30.10 14.75
C SER A 643 -14.71 31.43 14.00
N GLY A 644 -15.01 31.42 12.71
CA GLY A 644 -15.00 32.59 11.82
C GLY A 644 -13.63 32.88 11.23
N GLN A 645 -12.59 32.12 11.56
CA GLN A 645 -11.25 32.26 10.99
C GLN A 645 -11.26 31.79 9.51
N THR A 646 -10.63 32.56 8.64
CA THR A 646 -10.49 32.21 7.24
C THR A 646 -9.31 31.24 7.05
N ASN A 647 -9.57 30.09 6.50
CA ASN A 647 -8.58 29.08 6.13
C ASN A 647 -8.58 28.90 4.60
N SER A 648 -7.39 28.65 4.03
CA SER A 648 -7.21 28.40 2.60
C SER A 648 -7.09 26.90 2.32
N TYR A 649 -7.78 26.42 1.28
CA TYR A 649 -7.82 25.01 0.89
C TYR A 649 -7.49 24.86 -0.61
N GLY A 650 -6.87 23.78 -1.01
CA GLY A 650 -6.60 23.45 -2.42
C GLY A 650 -7.78 22.83 -3.18
N ALA A 651 -8.89 22.63 -2.51
CA ALA A 651 -10.12 22.09 -3.10
C ALA A 651 -11.33 22.95 -2.70
N VAL A 652 -12.27 23.12 -3.62
CA VAL A 652 -13.50 23.88 -3.38
C VAL A 652 -14.52 22.99 -2.69
N SER A 653 -14.93 23.36 -1.48
CA SER A 653 -16.01 22.69 -0.75
C SER A 653 -17.16 23.69 -0.51
N LEU A 654 -18.20 23.56 -1.29
CA LEU A 654 -19.33 24.49 -1.24
C LEU A 654 -20.31 24.19 -0.10
N LYS A 655 -20.11 23.06 0.61
CA LYS A 655 -21.01 22.56 1.66
C LYS A 655 -22.46 22.50 1.17
N GLU A 656 -23.40 22.95 1.98
CA GLU A 656 -24.82 23.01 1.60
C GLU A 656 -25.08 24.21 0.66
N ILE A 657 -25.70 23.94 -0.48
CA ILE A 657 -26.13 24.98 -1.44
C ILE A 657 -27.65 25.05 -1.41
N LYS A 658 -28.20 26.20 -0.95
CA LYS A 658 -29.62 26.47 -0.86
C LYS A 658 -30.16 27.23 -2.07
N THR A 659 -29.31 27.63 -3.00
CA THR A 659 -29.65 28.46 -4.16
C THR A 659 -29.29 27.78 -5.46
N LYS A 660 -29.89 28.14 -6.56
CA LYS A 660 -29.59 27.60 -7.90
C LYS A 660 -28.22 28.02 -8.44
N LYS A 661 -27.62 29.05 -7.85
CA LYS A 661 -26.29 29.58 -8.21
C LYS A 661 -25.50 29.83 -6.94
N LYS A 662 -24.20 29.51 -6.99
CA LYS A 662 -23.25 29.81 -5.94
C LYS A 662 -21.96 30.34 -6.59
N ASP A 663 -21.66 31.60 -6.32
CA ASP A 663 -20.38 32.19 -6.70
C ASP A 663 -19.32 31.87 -5.66
N PHE A 664 -18.12 31.60 -6.12
CA PHE A 664 -16.95 31.39 -5.26
C PHE A 664 -15.70 31.98 -5.93
N ARG A 665 -14.72 32.35 -5.13
CA ARG A 665 -13.45 32.91 -5.60
C ARG A 665 -12.34 31.89 -5.43
N ILE A 666 -11.55 31.72 -6.48
CA ILE A 666 -10.28 31.00 -6.45
C ILE A 666 -9.16 32.04 -6.42
N ASN A 667 -8.27 31.92 -5.46
CA ASN A 667 -7.07 32.75 -5.35
C ASN A 667 -5.91 32.03 -6.02
N ILE A 668 -5.11 32.79 -6.77
CA ILE A 668 -3.92 32.30 -7.45
C ILE A 668 -2.75 33.18 -7.01
N ASP A 669 -1.88 32.61 -6.20
CA ASP A 669 -0.71 33.29 -5.66
C ASP A 669 0.54 32.83 -6.40
N ASN A 670 1.30 33.76 -6.96
CA ASN A 670 2.56 33.51 -7.66
C ASN A 670 3.74 33.99 -6.82
N PRO A 671 4.40 33.11 -6.05
CA PRO A 671 5.57 33.45 -5.24
C PRO A 671 6.87 33.55 -6.04
N THR A 672 6.81 33.46 -7.35
CA THR A 672 7.96 33.62 -8.26
C THR A 672 8.10 35.07 -8.72
N ASN A 673 9.28 35.46 -9.18
CA ASN A 673 9.52 36.77 -9.79
C ASN A 673 9.34 36.75 -11.33
N ARG A 674 8.50 35.81 -11.83
CA ARG A 674 8.28 35.64 -13.28
C ARG A 674 6.81 35.81 -13.59
N ASP A 675 6.50 36.41 -14.70
CA ASP A 675 5.15 36.46 -15.24
C ASP A 675 4.71 35.05 -15.66
N ILE A 676 3.48 34.68 -15.31
CA ILE A 676 2.92 33.36 -15.62
C ILE A 676 1.58 33.57 -16.33
N THR A 677 1.45 32.95 -17.49
CA THR A 677 0.18 32.89 -18.22
C THR A 677 -0.57 31.63 -17.81
N LEU A 678 -1.82 31.79 -17.41
CA LEU A 678 -2.68 30.69 -17.02
C LEU A 678 -3.80 30.51 -18.07
N LYS A 679 -4.02 29.26 -18.45
CA LYS A 679 -5.21 28.86 -19.22
C LYS A 679 -6.22 28.26 -18.25
N VAL A 680 -7.38 28.85 -18.16
CA VAL A 680 -8.51 28.31 -17.38
C VAL A 680 -9.45 27.58 -18.34
N SER A 681 -9.79 26.33 -18.01
CA SER A 681 -10.77 25.54 -18.74
C SER A 681 -11.65 24.80 -17.75
N SER A 682 -12.90 24.55 -18.12
CA SER A 682 -13.83 23.65 -17.41
C SER A 682 -14.05 22.41 -18.27
N SER A 683 -14.11 21.25 -17.65
CA SER A 683 -14.45 19.97 -18.29
C SER A 683 -15.62 19.34 -17.60
#